data_582ed0a95bee6988caddd435d017b45f
#
_entry.id   582ed0a95bee6988caddd435d017b45f
#
_cell.length_a   1.000
_cell.length_b   1.000
_cell.length_c   1.000
_cell.angle_alpha   90.00
_cell.angle_beta   90.00
_cell.angle_gamma   90.00
#
_symmetry.space_group_name_H-M   'P 1'
#
loop_
_entity.id
_entity.type
_entity.pdbx_description
1 polymer ?
#
loop_
_entity_poly.entity_id
_entity_poly.type
_entity_poly.pdbx_seq_one_letter_code
_entity_poly.pdbx_strand_id
1 'polypeptide(L)'
;MDESPVLMLFQTHNRTRIERFIEVAPPTKQVFFQLLPLLLHTNDPAMPGFIVNAPQGIADYQPSSRAFAIAKGFQRSFSYKRHSYFEFPLQGLYLINDYGSIYYPSDPEFDLLLVHSNKVPEQQIQLLEQKLESIAVWAQTFGIKLSYLLKNKESTITEPLPGDYLDRLYCNGLILAGSIPLWWLIPPDQDSPEKYQQAAQNLLSTQPISVNVIDFGPLNTCSADSLFKEGCRQSINAMKNGLPAFLGLIYQRTIIEQYPNAPRLSSSYKQQVYKLEDNTFLCDPNVLKIHYLADQLPDSSLGQARRSLYLLSNEKLTFNIKNVPHPWRRNALASLPTSWHWSHYNINTLDHRYKASFRERLEEFNQSGMLARKFNNLLTSFAKQHQLDAKNQQRTLMSIYRELFDSAPDMITTLPHNFLAEVAEEFLFLERSGAQAKWSIYEQDNTKPPKIAPLYSHHSLIRTLAWAVCNKILTKTSRVRVTDQAREVSTPQCLRITEYLLKSPIAQAHTANIEQQETLVSWLLFSNTETIPKEAFKRQDLKLALRQQDAFNYGFQRTNLIKTLECLALNSHGQCHYFSYDGVSAIAEMLSTLIRWKPADISDESIDSWCHTPMLGTKISQRLTRACKQLLTHYRHYPSNGNYIVEISERLYQIQWHEDGSDYIKVNKQQNIDFLLAEYKPYFSATTVDPLFDNEGLYTLLLRQQSEKSIHLFSYKDTKKITVYIVDELGSVYLYSFSKMKQQTVVSHLHKFFTKSLLEESEVQLSFSQLEYKNGLWSASEFSNVSPQNKTAYLPIKIELDNPISPLTCEIHCGPTIVKGLVNNPALFKKVQALVLKLRNGKKEYPIYISELSFSKQQPINSRQYITQKQRLEDLLNND
;
A
#
# COMPACT_ATOMS: atom_id res chain seq x y z
N MET A 1 -25.50 -6.94 57.49
CA MET A 1 -25.58 -5.54 57.02
C MET A 1 -26.18 -5.61 55.62
N ASP A 2 -27.33 -5.02 55.46
CA ASP A 2 -27.98 -5.06 54.12
C ASP A 2 -27.13 -4.26 53.15
N GLU A 3 -26.73 -4.89 52.05
CA GLU A 3 -26.02 -4.24 50.97
C GLU A 3 -26.91 -3.13 50.38
N SER A 4 -26.34 -1.98 50.07
CA SER A 4 -27.10 -0.87 49.46
C SER A 4 -27.81 -1.36 48.19
N PRO A 5 -29.14 -1.09 48.03
CA PRO A 5 -29.89 -1.48 46.83
C PRO A 5 -29.26 -1.01 45.56
N VAL A 6 -28.61 0.16 45.58
CA VAL A 6 -27.89 0.74 44.43
C VAL A 6 -26.66 -0.10 44.07
N LEU A 7 -25.91 -0.57 45.07
CA LEU A 7 -24.77 -1.44 44.82
C LEU A 7 -25.19 -2.76 44.20
N MET A 8 -26.26 -3.37 44.69
CA MET A 8 -26.81 -4.61 44.13
C MET A 8 -27.23 -4.43 42.65
N LEU A 9 -27.78 -3.27 42.29
CA LEU A 9 -28.14 -2.95 40.90
C LEU A 9 -26.90 -2.82 40.01
N PHE A 10 -25.89 -2.08 40.40
CA PHE A 10 -24.61 -1.99 39.66
C PHE A 10 -23.97 -3.35 39.42
N GLN A 11 -23.93 -4.17 40.49
CA GLN A 11 -23.39 -5.55 40.38
C GLN A 11 -24.25 -6.43 39.46
N THR A 12 -25.59 -6.29 39.50
CA THR A 12 -26.51 -7.02 38.62
C THR A 12 -26.34 -6.58 37.16
N HIS A 13 -26.23 -5.29 36.91
CA HIS A 13 -25.97 -4.77 35.57
C HIS A 13 -24.62 -5.29 35.03
N ASN A 14 -23.56 -5.23 35.84
CA ASN A 14 -22.25 -5.77 35.44
C ASN A 14 -22.32 -7.26 35.11
N ARG A 15 -22.94 -8.08 35.95
CA ARG A 15 -23.10 -9.51 35.76
C ARG A 15 -23.89 -9.81 34.49
N THR A 16 -25.04 -9.17 34.31
CA THR A 16 -25.89 -9.34 33.13
C THR A 16 -25.14 -8.98 31.84
N ARG A 17 -24.36 -7.90 31.86
CA ARG A 17 -23.54 -7.50 30.69
C ARG A 17 -22.43 -8.49 30.39
N ILE A 18 -21.76 -9.07 31.41
CA ILE A 18 -20.76 -10.11 31.21
C ILE A 18 -21.39 -11.37 30.62
N GLU A 19 -22.58 -11.81 31.12
CA GLU A 19 -23.28 -12.95 30.60
C GLU A 19 -23.69 -12.77 29.12
N ARG A 20 -24.27 -11.60 28.80
CA ARG A 20 -24.61 -11.23 27.41
C ARG A 20 -23.38 -11.17 26.50
N PHE A 21 -22.26 -10.63 26.99
CA PHE A 21 -21.02 -10.59 26.25
C PHE A 21 -20.51 -11.99 25.92
N ILE A 22 -20.48 -12.89 26.90
CA ILE A 22 -20.02 -14.27 26.70
C ILE A 22 -20.97 -15.03 25.76
N GLU A 23 -22.29 -14.84 25.90
CA GLU A 23 -23.28 -15.50 25.05
C GLU A 23 -23.11 -15.13 23.56
N VAL A 24 -22.82 -13.86 23.28
CA VAL A 24 -22.70 -13.34 21.91
C VAL A 24 -21.33 -13.61 21.29
N ALA A 25 -20.28 -13.72 22.09
CA ALA A 25 -18.93 -13.97 21.61
C ALA A 25 -18.81 -15.33 20.89
N PRO A 26 -18.05 -15.43 19.77
CA PRO A 26 -17.74 -16.70 19.12
C PRO A 26 -17.15 -17.71 20.11
N PRO A 27 -17.43 -19.02 19.99
CA PRO A 27 -16.98 -20.04 20.96
C PRO A 27 -15.49 -20.01 21.25
N THR A 28 -14.67 -19.73 20.25
CA THR A 28 -13.22 -19.62 20.42
C THR A 28 -12.83 -18.41 21.29
N LYS A 29 -13.48 -17.27 21.10
CA LYS A 29 -13.25 -16.07 21.92
C LYS A 29 -13.82 -16.23 23.34
N GLN A 30 -14.91 -16.99 23.52
CA GLN A 30 -15.44 -17.30 24.86
C GLN A 30 -14.40 -18.00 25.75
N VAL A 31 -13.64 -18.94 25.18
CA VAL A 31 -12.55 -19.64 25.90
C VAL A 31 -11.53 -18.64 26.44
N PHE A 32 -11.11 -17.68 25.65
CA PHE A 32 -10.15 -16.67 26.08
C PHE A 32 -10.68 -15.83 27.26
N PHE A 33 -11.86 -15.23 27.11
CA PHE A 33 -12.39 -14.30 28.13
C PHE A 33 -12.78 -15.01 29.44
N GLN A 34 -13.21 -16.23 29.38
CA GLN A 34 -13.51 -17.01 30.59
C GLN A 34 -12.25 -17.46 31.31
N LEU A 35 -11.15 -17.67 30.59
CA LEU A 35 -9.88 -18.07 31.19
C LEU A 35 -9.05 -16.86 31.66
N LEU A 36 -9.19 -15.69 31.07
CA LEU A 36 -8.36 -14.49 31.33
C LEU A 36 -8.25 -14.14 32.83
N PRO A 37 -9.31 -14.05 33.65
CA PRO A 37 -9.18 -13.77 35.06
C PRO A 37 -8.40 -14.87 35.79
N LEU A 38 -8.57 -16.14 35.41
CA LEU A 38 -7.86 -17.26 36.02
C LEU A 38 -6.36 -17.22 35.72
N LEU A 39 -5.97 -16.86 34.48
CA LEU A 39 -4.55 -16.72 34.10
C LEU A 39 -3.81 -15.67 34.95
N LEU A 40 -4.49 -14.60 35.35
CA LEU A 40 -3.94 -13.56 36.20
C LEU A 40 -4.04 -13.92 37.69
N HIS A 41 -5.08 -14.67 38.08
CA HIS A 41 -5.23 -15.12 39.44
C HIS A 41 -4.28 -16.26 39.80
N THR A 42 -3.85 -17.05 38.82
CA THR A 42 -2.87 -18.13 38.99
C THR A 42 -1.67 -17.88 38.04
N ASN A 43 -0.52 -18.47 38.39
CA ASN A 43 0.68 -18.40 37.53
C ASN A 43 1.19 -19.84 37.34
N ASP A 44 0.41 -20.66 36.62
CA ASP A 44 0.70 -22.08 36.40
C ASP A 44 1.56 -22.23 35.14
N PRO A 45 2.67 -23.00 35.17
CA PRO A 45 3.58 -23.22 34.05
C PRO A 45 2.92 -23.83 32.80
N ALA A 46 1.82 -24.52 32.95
CA ALA A 46 1.13 -25.15 31.82
C ALA A 46 0.06 -24.23 31.17
N MET A 47 -0.13 -23.04 31.74
CA MET A 47 -1.12 -22.09 31.22
C MET A 47 -0.50 -21.04 30.31
N PRO A 48 -1.25 -20.55 29.29
CA PRO A 48 -0.81 -19.42 28.48
C PRO A 48 -0.46 -18.19 29.33
N GLY A 49 0.60 -17.46 28.96
CA GLY A 49 1.01 -16.27 29.71
C GLY A 49 1.80 -16.55 30.98
N PHE A 50 2.31 -17.78 31.20
CA PHE A 50 3.16 -18.08 32.33
C PHE A 50 4.50 -17.32 32.27
N ILE A 51 4.84 -16.61 33.33
CA ILE A 51 6.16 -15.98 33.54
C ILE A 51 6.64 -16.33 34.95
N VAL A 52 7.87 -16.81 35.07
CA VAL A 52 8.46 -17.22 36.36
C VAL A 52 8.44 -16.04 37.33
N ASN A 53 7.91 -16.27 38.53
CA ASN A 53 7.78 -15.28 39.63
C ASN A 53 6.90 -14.07 39.33
N ALA A 54 6.08 -14.08 38.28
CA ALA A 54 5.11 -13.02 38.05
C ALA A 54 4.06 -12.98 39.17
N PRO A 55 3.61 -11.79 39.60
CA PRO A 55 2.54 -11.62 40.58
C PRO A 55 1.27 -12.38 40.16
N GLN A 56 0.62 -12.99 41.14
CA GLN A 56 -0.61 -13.73 40.96
C GLN A 56 -1.59 -13.48 42.12
N GLY A 57 -2.87 -13.65 41.89
CA GLY A 57 -3.92 -13.45 42.89
C GLY A 57 -4.68 -12.16 42.71
N ILE A 58 -5.95 -12.24 42.28
CA ILE A 58 -6.87 -11.11 42.17
C ILE A 58 -7.79 -11.12 43.38
N ALA A 59 -8.03 -9.93 44.00
CA ALA A 59 -8.94 -9.76 45.11
C ALA A 59 -10.37 -10.24 44.71
N ASP A 60 -11.07 -10.87 45.68
CA ASP A 60 -12.46 -11.33 45.54
C ASP A 60 -12.77 -12.20 44.31
N TYR A 61 -11.78 -12.77 43.65
CA TYR A 61 -12.00 -13.65 42.50
C TYR A 61 -12.07 -15.13 42.92
N GLN A 62 -13.07 -15.84 42.41
CA GLN A 62 -13.18 -17.29 42.46
C GLN A 62 -13.41 -17.83 41.04
N PRO A 63 -12.65 -18.84 40.61
CA PRO A 63 -12.80 -19.43 39.28
C PRO A 63 -14.18 -20.03 39.14
N SER A 64 -14.85 -19.72 38.01
CA SER A 64 -16.09 -20.39 37.65
C SER A 64 -15.85 -21.86 37.28
N SER A 65 -16.87 -22.72 37.42
CA SER A 65 -16.79 -24.11 36.99
C SER A 65 -16.39 -24.26 35.52
N ARG A 66 -16.77 -23.31 34.66
CA ARG A 66 -16.43 -23.26 33.24
C ARG A 66 -14.98 -22.87 33.00
N ALA A 67 -14.48 -21.84 33.70
CA ALA A 67 -13.06 -21.47 33.68
C ALA A 67 -12.17 -22.62 34.07
N PHE A 68 -12.60 -23.34 35.11
CA PHE A 68 -11.89 -24.54 35.60
C PHE A 68 -11.92 -25.68 34.61
N ALA A 69 -13.04 -25.92 33.94
CA ALA A 69 -13.15 -26.93 32.88
C ALA A 69 -12.25 -26.60 31.68
N ILE A 70 -12.17 -25.33 31.28
CA ILE A 70 -11.29 -24.86 30.21
C ILE A 70 -9.82 -25.06 30.61
N ALA A 71 -9.44 -24.68 31.84
CA ALA A 71 -8.08 -24.87 32.35
C ALA A 71 -7.66 -26.34 32.34
N LYS A 72 -8.55 -27.27 32.75
CA LYS A 72 -8.31 -28.71 32.63
C LYS A 72 -8.16 -29.21 31.19
N GLY A 73 -8.69 -28.48 30.20
CA GLY A 73 -8.46 -28.77 28.78
C GLY A 73 -6.99 -28.51 28.37
N PHE A 74 -6.33 -27.55 28.96
CA PHE A 74 -4.89 -27.29 28.77
C PHE A 74 -4.01 -28.28 29.55
N GLN A 75 -4.38 -28.55 30.80
CA GLN A 75 -3.67 -29.52 31.65
C GLN A 75 -4.65 -30.33 32.48
N ARG A 76 -4.77 -31.63 32.22
CA ARG A 76 -5.71 -32.53 32.92
C ARG A 76 -5.50 -32.56 34.44
N SER A 77 -4.25 -32.39 34.94
CA SER A 77 -3.89 -32.36 36.33
C SER A 77 -4.08 -30.98 36.99
N PHE A 78 -4.56 -29.98 36.27
CA PHE A 78 -4.78 -28.65 36.83
C PHE A 78 -5.68 -28.71 38.06
N SER A 79 -5.17 -28.19 39.18
CA SER A 79 -5.89 -28.08 40.46
C SER A 79 -5.74 -26.67 41.00
N TYR A 80 -6.86 -26.02 41.27
CA TYR A 80 -6.86 -24.72 41.89
C TYR A 80 -6.76 -24.87 43.42
N LYS A 81 -5.73 -24.23 44.00
CA LYS A 81 -5.61 -24.06 45.44
C LYS A 81 -5.89 -22.60 45.80
N ARG A 82 -6.86 -22.41 46.70
CA ARG A 82 -7.17 -21.05 47.21
C ARG A 82 -5.98 -20.56 48.00
N HIS A 83 -5.34 -19.49 47.55
CA HIS A 83 -4.32 -18.78 48.29
C HIS A 83 -4.97 -17.70 49.15
N SER A 84 -4.53 -17.59 50.42
CA SER A 84 -4.90 -16.52 51.30
C SER A 84 -3.77 -15.50 51.35
N TYR A 85 -4.03 -14.31 50.87
CA TYR A 85 -3.11 -13.18 50.90
C TYR A 85 -3.59 -12.21 51.99
N PHE A 86 -2.69 -11.58 52.71
CA PHE A 86 -3.02 -10.45 53.59
C PHE A 86 -3.54 -9.28 52.77
N GLU A 87 -2.92 -9.06 51.61
CA GLU A 87 -3.36 -8.16 50.55
C GLU A 87 -3.05 -8.79 49.18
N PHE A 88 -4.04 -8.86 48.34
CA PHE A 88 -3.86 -9.45 47.00
C PHE A 88 -2.99 -8.55 46.12
N PRO A 89 -1.99 -9.09 45.39
CA PRO A 89 -1.14 -8.30 44.48
C PRO A 89 -1.95 -7.59 43.39
N LEU A 90 -3.00 -8.24 42.88
CA LEU A 90 -3.88 -7.68 41.86
C LEU A 90 -5.21 -7.30 42.51
N GLN A 91 -5.59 -6.04 42.36
CA GLN A 91 -6.74 -5.44 43.05
C GLN A 91 -7.99 -5.44 42.18
N GLY A 92 -7.89 -5.30 40.84
CA GLY A 92 -9.03 -5.30 39.96
C GLY A 92 -8.65 -5.50 38.51
N LEU A 93 -9.54 -6.16 37.79
CA LEU A 93 -9.42 -6.45 36.37
C LEU A 93 -10.69 -5.97 35.65
N TYR A 94 -10.53 -4.99 34.78
CA TYR A 94 -11.62 -4.34 34.04
C TYR A 94 -11.41 -4.46 32.54
N LEU A 95 -12.51 -4.77 31.82
CA LEU A 95 -12.54 -4.76 30.36
C LEU A 95 -13.37 -3.57 29.88
N ILE A 96 -12.73 -2.61 29.22
CA ILE A 96 -13.38 -1.37 28.79
C ILE A 96 -13.76 -1.52 27.34
N ASN A 97 -15.05 -1.64 27.10
CA ASN A 97 -15.58 -1.84 25.74
C ASN A 97 -17.12 -1.77 25.75
N ASP A 98 -17.74 -1.62 24.56
CA ASP A 98 -19.20 -1.64 24.38
C ASP A 98 -19.80 -3.06 24.45
N TYR A 99 -19.06 -4.07 24.93
CA TYR A 99 -19.50 -5.46 25.00
C TYR A 99 -20.58 -5.69 26.06
N GLY A 100 -21.43 -6.65 25.76
CA GLY A 100 -22.60 -6.93 26.57
C GLY A 100 -23.69 -5.88 26.46
N SER A 101 -23.51 -4.89 25.52
CA SER A 101 -24.54 -3.95 25.08
C SER A 101 -25.37 -4.53 23.94
N ILE A 102 -26.35 -3.77 23.46
CA ILE A 102 -27.15 -4.12 22.27
C ILE A 102 -26.27 -4.23 20.99
N TYR A 103 -25.17 -3.51 20.96
CA TYR A 103 -24.20 -3.54 19.86
C TYR A 103 -23.10 -4.60 20.09
N TYR A 104 -22.73 -5.31 19.03
CA TYR A 104 -21.59 -6.20 18.99
C TYR A 104 -20.76 -5.91 17.75
N PRO A 105 -19.56 -5.31 17.88
CA PRO A 105 -18.71 -5.02 16.73
C PRO A 105 -18.18 -6.29 16.09
N SER A 106 -18.03 -6.29 14.76
CA SER A 106 -17.50 -7.42 13.99
C SER A 106 -16.01 -7.69 14.23
N ASP A 107 -15.21 -6.64 14.46
CA ASP A 107 -13.76 -6.73 14.75
C ASP A 107 -13.42 -5.88 15.98
N PRO A 108 -13.65 -6.42 17.18
CA PRO A 108 -13.53 -5.69 18.42
C PRO A 108 -12.08 -5.53 18.89
N GLU A 109 -11.73 -4.32 19.30
CA GLU A 109 -10.54 -4.04 20.09
C GLU A 109 -10.92 -4.04 21.58
N PHE A 110 -10.08 -4.63 22.42
CA PHE A 110 -10.33 -4.78 23.84
C PHE A 110 -9.28 -4.02 24.65
N ASP A 111 -9.73 -3.11 25.49
CA ASP A 111 -8.87 -2.38 26.43
C ASP A 111 -8.98 -3.02 27.83
N LEU A 112 -7.90 -3.61 28.30
CA LEU A 112 -7.81 -4.23 29.61
C LEU A 112 -7.16 -3.25 30.59
N LEU A 113 -7.85 -2.94 31.69
CA LEU A 113 -7.26 -2.21 32.81
C LEU A 113 -7.01 -3.19 33.95
N LEU A 114 -5.74 -3.33 34.34
CA LEU A 114 -5.31 -4.12 35.51
C LEU A 114 -4.78 -3.18 36.58
N VAL A 115 -5.34 -3.27 37.80
CA VAL A 115 -4.91 -2.49 38.93
C VAL A 115 -4.19 -3.39 39.93
N HIS A 116 -2.96 -3.02 40.31
CA HIS A 116 -2.14 -3.74 41.27
C HIS A 116 -2.00 -2.97 42.61
N SER A 117 -1.65 -3.68 43.67
CA SER A 117 -1.34 -3.10 44.97
C SER A 117 -0.02 -2.33 44.95
N ASN A 118 0.10 -1.29 45.77
CA ASN A 118 1.34 -0.53 45.97
C ASN A 118 2.49 -1.38 46.56
N LYS A 119 2.16 -2.51 47.17
CA LYS A 119 3.16 -3.40 47.78
C LYS A 119 3.87 -4.30 46.75
N VAL A 120 3.47 -4.27 45.49
CA VAL A 120 4.14 -5.03 44.44
C VAL A 120 5.45 -4.34 44.03
N PRO A 121 6.60 -5.00 44.20
CA PRO A 121 7.91 -4.40 43.88
C PRO A 121 8.04 -4.13 42.38
N GLU A 122 8.82 -3.13 42.00
CA GLU A 122 9.03 -2.71 40.60
C GLU A 122 9.48 -3.87 39.67
N GLN A 123 10.34 -4.74 40.18
CA GLN A 123 10.78 -5.93 39.40
C GLN A 123 9.61 -6.89 39.09
N GLN A 124 8.67 -7.01 40.04
CA GLN A 124 7.48 -7.84 39.79
C GLN A 124 6.46 -7.15 38.89
N ILE A 125 6.41 -5.82 38.82
CA ILE A 125 5.60 -5.06 37.86
C ILE A 125 6.10 -5.36 36.45
N GLN A 126 7.42 -5.35 36.21
CA GLN A 126 7.99 -5.71 34.91
C GLN A 126 7.66 -7.15 34.48
N LEU A 127 7.68 -8.10 35.42
CA LEU A 127 7.26 -9.48 35.14
C LEU A 127 5.75 -9.58 34.81
N LEU A 128 4.94 -8.74 35.47
CA LEU A 128 3.51 -8.66 35.16
C LEU A 128 3.23 -8.07 33.77
N GLU A 129 4.00 -7.07 33.36
CA GLU A 129 3.93 -6.52 31.97
C GLU A 129 4.30 -7.59 30.94
N GLN A 130 5.39 -8.32 31.14
CA GLN A 130 5.76 -9.44 30.27
C GLN A 130 4.67 -10.52 30.22
N LYS A 131 4.00 -10.80 31.34
CA LYS A 131 2.87 -11.72 31.40
C LYS A 131 1.68 -11.22 30.58
N LEU A 132 1.34 -9.93 30.71
CA LEU A 132 0.26 -9.31 29.93
C LEU A 132 0.57 -9.30 28.43
N GLU A 133 1.81 -9.02 28.06
CA GLU A 133 2.26 -9.08 26.67
C GLU A 133 2.14 -10.51 26.08
N SER A 134 2.58 -11.51 26.85
CA SER A 134 2.44 -12.92 26.47
C SER A 134 0.96 -13.33 26.32
N ILE A 135 0.07 -12.84 27.20
CA ILE A 135 -1.38 -13.06 27.09
C ILE A 135 -1.94 -12.33 25.86
N ALA A 136 -1.47 -11.12 25.54
CA ALA A 136 -1.90 -10.38 24.35
C ALA A 136 -1.49 -11.09 23.05
N VAL A 137 -0.28 -11.64 22.99
CA VAL A 137 0.18 -12.47 21.88
C VAL A 137 -0.69 -13.74 21.74
N TRP A 138 -1.00 -14.39 22.87
CA TRP A 138 -1.92 -15.53 22.84
C TRP A 138 -3.32 -15.15 22.39
N ALA A 139 -3.84 -13.98 22.78
CA ALA A 139 -5.13 -13.45 22.33
C ALA A 139 -5.21 -13.30 20.80
N GLN A 140 -4.12 -12.94 20.15
CA GLN A 140 -4.05 -12.81 18.68
C GLN A 140 -4.33 -14.15 17.97
N THR A 141 -4.01 -15.30 18.60
CA THR A 141 -4.33 -16.63 18.01
C THR A 141 -5.84 -16.87 17.89
N PHE A 142 -6.65 -16.13 18.65
CA PHE A 142 -8.13 -16.12 18.56
C PHE A 142 -8.68 -14.95 17.73
N GLY A 143 -7.81 -14.17 17.07
CA GLY A 143 -8.19 -12.95 16.38
C GLY A 143 -8.70 -11.87 17.34
N ILE A 144 -8.16 -11.79 18.56
CA ILE A 144 -8.49 -10.79 19.58
C ILE A 144 -7.36 -9.77 19.62
N LYS A 145 -7.68 -8.50 19.36
CA LYS A 145 -6.76 -7.37 19.57
C LYS A 145 -6.92 -6.89 21.00
N LEU A 146 -5.92 -7.14 21.83
CA LEU A 146 -5.94 -6.77 23.26
C LEU A 146 -4.87 -5.71 23.52
N SER A 147 -5.28 -4.53 23.94
CA SER A 147 -4.43 -3.54 24.59
C SER A 147 -4.57 -3.63 26.11
N TYR A 148 -3.57 -3.21 26.84
CA TYR A 148 -3.63 -3.22 28.30
C TYR A 148 -3.03 -1.96 28.92
N LEU A 149 -3.60 -1.56 30.04
CA LEU A 149 -3.11 -0.49 30.90
C LEU A 149 -2.90 -1.06 32.31
N LEU A 150 -1.69 -0.91 32.83
CA LEU A 150 -1.35 -1.30 34.18
C LEU A 150 -1.31 -0.06 35.08
N LYS A 151 -1.99 -0.08 36.22
CA LYS A 151 -2.06 1.04 37.16
C LYS A 151 -1.86 0.56 38.60
N ASN A 152 -1.18 1.39 39.38
CA ASN A 152 -1.09 1.22 40.82
C ASN A 152 -2.36 1.74 41.49
N LYS A 153 -2.85 1.08 42.55
CA LYS A 153 -4.07 1.46 43.27
C LYS A 153 -4.03 2.90 43.86
N GLU A 154 -2.86 3.35 44.35
CA GLU A 154 -2.72 4.71 44.89
C GLU A 154 -2.53 5.74 43.76
N SER A 155 -1.88 5.34 42.64
CA SER A 155 -1.67 6.26 41.55
C SER A 155 -2.97 6.56 40.77
N THR A 156 -4.03 5.80 40.97
CA THR A 156 -5.34 6.12 40.38
C THR A 156 -5.90 7.47 40.80
N ILE A 157 -5.51 7.94 42.03
CA ILE A 157 -5.93 9.25 42.55
C ILE A 157 -4.89 10.33 42.20
N THR A 158 -3.60 10.04 42.35
CA THR A 158 -2.51 11.02 42.15
C THR A 158 -2.23 11.30 40.66
N GLU A 159 -2.41 10.29 39.83
CA GLU A 159 -2.31 10.35 38.36
C GLU A 159 -3.63 9.88 37.74
N PRO A 160 -4.65 10.73 37.77
CA PRO A 160 -5.98 10.33 37.30
C PRO A 160 -5.97 9.89 35.85
N LEU A 161 -6.82 8.91 35.56
CA LEU A 161 -7.07 8.49 34.18
C LEU A 161 -7.65 9.66 33.37
N PRO A 162 -7.35 9.73 32.05
CA PRO A 162 -7.97 10.73 31.19
C PRO A 162 -9.49 10.71 31.32
N GLY A 163 -10.12 11.88 31.28
CA GLY A 163 -11.55 12.01 31.60
C GLY A 163 -12.46 11.23 30.63
N ASP A 164 -12.07 11.04 29.39
CA ASP A 164 -12.76 10.21 28.41
C ASP A 164 -12.59 8.70 28.69
N TYR A 165 -11.41 8.29 29.13
CA TYR A 165 -11.14 6.92 29.55
C TYR A 165 -11.95 6.57 30.82
N LEU A 166 -12.00 7.50 31.76
CA LEU A 166 -12.75 7.33 32.99
C LEU A 166 -14.26 7.29 32.75
N ASP A 167 -14.78 8.14 31.85
CA ASP A 167 -16.19 8.10 31.43
C ASP A 167 -16.55 6.75 30.80
N ARG A 168 -15.67 6.22 29.93
CA ARG A 168 -15.82 4.87 29.34
C ARG A 168 -15.73 3.77 30.40
N LEU A 169 -14.79 3.86 31.36
CA LEU A 169 -14.66 2.89 32.45
C LEU A 169 -15.95 2.82 33.28
N TYR A 170 -16.49 3.95 33.68
CA TYR A 170 -17.68 4.03 34.51
C TYR A 170 -18.99 3.66 33.80
N CYS A 171 -19.11 3.95 32.50
CA CYS A 171 -20.32 3.64 31.73
C CYS A 171 -20.25 2.24 31.08
N ASN A 172 -19.09 1.91 30.45
CA ASN A 172 -18.95 0.74 29.58
C ASN A 172 -18.09 -0.36 30.19
N GLY A 173 -17.31 -0.07 31.26
CA GLY A 173 -16.38 -1.03 31.87
C GLY A 173 -17.10 -2.26 32.42
N LEU A 174 -16.57 -3.44 32.13
CA LEU A 174 -16.98 -4.70 32.72
C LEU A 174 -15.95 -5.10 33.77
N ILE A 175 -16.39 -5.29 35.00
CA ILE A 175 -15.55 -5.78 36.09
C ILE A 175 -15.46 -7.30 35.95
N LEU A 176 -14.37 -7.81 35.40
CA LEU A 176 -14.15 -9.24 35.25
C LEU A 176 -13.77 -9.93 36.55
N ALA A 177 -13.06 -9.23 37.40
CA ALA A 177 -12.63 -9.72 38.74
C ALA A 177 -12.14 -8.56 39.60
N GLY A 178 -12.25 -8.71 40.94
CA GLY A 178 -11.64 -7.81 41.90
C GLY A 178 -12.57 -6.70 42.39
N SER A 179 -11.95 -5.62 42.85
CA SER A 179 -12.62 -4.49 43.53
C SER A 179 -13.56 -3.72 42.59
N ILE A 180 -14.59 -3.13 43.17
CA ILE A 180 -15.53 -2.26 42.45
C ILE A 180 -15.07 -0.80 42.47
N PRO A 181 -15.49 0.06 41.53
CA PRO A 181 -15.24 1.49 41.61
C PRO A 181 -15.95 2.14 42.78
N LEU A 182 -15.23 2.91 43.63
CA LEU A 182 -15.82 3.68 44.72
C LEU A 182 -16.91 4.64 44.19
N TRP A 183 -16.77 5.12 43.01
CA TRP A 183 -17.71 5.99 42.30
C TRP A 183 -19.13 5.44 42.26
N TRP A 184 -19.36 4.12 42.26
CA TRP A 184 -20.68 3.51 42.33
C TRP A 184 -21.44 3.83 43.62
N LEU A 185 -20.71 4.06 44.73
CA LEU A 185 -21.27 4.28 46.05
C LEU A 185 -21.52 5.75 46.33
N ILE A 186 -21.02 6.67 45.54
CA ILE A 186 -21.16 8.11 45.71
C ILE A 186 -22.45 8.60 44.96
N PRO A 187 -23.39 9.30 45.63
CA PRO A 187 -24.62 9.79 45.00
C PRO A 187 -24.34 10.74 43.84
N PRO A 188 -25.24 10.80 42.80
CA PRO A 188 -25.10 11.67 41.64
C PRO A 188 -24.96 13.16 41.93
N ASP A 189 -25.57 13.67 42.99
CA ASP A 189 -25.52 15.07 43.42
C ASP A 189 -24.18 15.45 44.04
N GLN A 190 -23.36 14.47 44.36
CA GLN A 190 -22.00 14.60 44.93
C GLN A 190 -20.89 14.28 43.90
N ASP A 191 -21.21 14.15 42.65
CA ASP A 191 -20.30 13.70 41.60
C ASP A 191 -19.36 14.80 41.03
N SER A 192 -19.56 16.07 41.46
CA SER A 192 -18.64 17.15 41.09
C SER A 192 -17.28 16.96 41.77
N PRO A 193 -16.16 17.33 41.12
CA PRO A 193 -14.82 17.09 41.62
C PRO A 193 -14.61 17.55 43.10
N GLU A 194 -15.19 18.69 43.45
CA GLU A 194 -15.10 19.28 44.78
C GLU A 194 -15.86 18.48 45.84
N LYS A 195 -17.08 18.08 45.55
CA LYS A 195 -17.96 17.31 46.47
C LYS A 195 -17.54 15.85 46.56
N TYR A 196 -17.06 15.30 45.46
CA TYR A 196 -16.65 13.89 45.38
C TYR A 196 -15.60 13.54 46.39
N GLN A 197 -14.54 14.36 46.52
CA GLN A 197 -13.45 14.10 47.46
C GLN A 197 -13.96 14.04 48.93
N GLN A 198 -14.84 14.97 49.31
CA GLN A 198 -15.45 14.97 50.66
C GLN A 198 -16.35 13.75 50.86
N ALA A 199 -17.17 13.39 49.89
CA ALA A 199 -18.02 12.22 49.93
C ALA A 199 -17.22 10.93 50.04
N ALA A 200 -16.12 10.79 49.26
CA ALA A 200 -15.22 9.65 49.27
C ALA A 200 -14.54 9.49 50.62
N GLN A 201 -14.00 10.57 51.20
CA GLN A 201 -13.37 10.55 52.52
C GLN A 201 -14.40 10.19 53.63
N ASN A 202 -15.58 10.79 53.60
CA ASN A 202 -16.64 10.49 54.55
C ASN A 202 -17.06 9.00 54.49
N LEU A 203 -17.23 8.48 53.26
CA LEU A 203 -17.68 7.10 53.05
C LEU A 203 -16.61 6.09 53.52
N LEU A 204 -15.33 6.37 53.26
CA LEU A 204 -14.20 5.52 53.70
C LEU A 204 -13.95 5.60 55.21
N SER A 205 -14.28 6.73 55.87
CA SER A 205 -14.06 6.94 57.30
C SER A 205 -15.20 6.49 58.20
N THR A 206 -16.46 6.58 57.75
CA THR A 206 -17.65 6.42 58.57
C THR A 206 -18.33 5.06 58.52
N GLN A 207 -18.11 4.29 57.45
CA GLN A 207 -18.74 2.97 57.29
C GLN A 207 -17.71 1.88 56.92
N PRO A 208 -17.72 0.73 57.59
CA PRO A 208 -17.00 -0.44 57.13
C PRO A 208 -17.67 -0.91 55.85
N ILE A 209 -17.05 -0.61 54.70
CA ILE A 209 -17.52 -1.07 53.39
C ILE A 209 -17.26 -2.59 53.32
N SER A 210 -18.32 -3.37 53.12
CA SER A 210 -18.27 -4.84 53.09
C SER A 210 -17.60 -5.40 51.84
N VAL A 211 -17.28 -4.55 50.85
CA VAL A 211 -16.67 -4.92 49.54
C VAL A 211 -15.37 -4.15 49.30
N ASN A 212 -14.46 -4.75 48.54
CA ASN A 212 -13.21 -4.08 48.17
C ASN A 212 -13.48 -3.01 47.09
N VAL A 213 -12.97 -1.79 47.32
CA VAL A 213 -13.17 -0.66 46.42
C VAL A 213 -11.85 -0.10 45.87
N ILE A 214 -11.91 0.47 44.67
CA ILE A 214 -10.85 1.29 44.12
C ILE A 214 -11.43 2.66 43.78
N ASP A 215 -10.74 3.70 44.20
CA ASP A 215 -11.09 5.08 43.86
C ASP A 215 -10.30 5.50 42.60
N PHE A 216 -11.01 5.67 41.48
CA PHE A 216 -10.45 6.21 40.22
C PHE A 216 -10.66 7.73 40.12
N GLY A 217 -11.23 8.36 41.15
CA GLY A 217 -11.48 9.78 41.21
C GLY A 217 -12.80 10.23 40.55
N PRO A 218 -13.07 11.55 40.65
CA PRO A 218 -14.24 12.18 40.02
C PRO A 218 -14.10 12.26 38.49
N LEU A 219 -15.21 12.45 37.83
CA LEU A 219 -15.25 12.73 36.39
C LEU A 219 -14.68 14.13 36.12
N ASN A 220 -13.45 14.17 35.63
CA ASN A 220 -12.82 15.40 35.18
C ASN A 220 -13.31 15.81 33.77
N THR A 221 -13.13 17.07 33.36
CA THR A 221 -13.43 17.51 31.99
C THR A 221 -12.58 16.73 31.02
N CYS A 222 -13.15 16.25 29.87
CA CYS A 222 -12.37 15.64 28.79
C CYS A 222 -11.33 16.61 28.28
N SER A 223 -10.16 16.11 27.93
CA SER A 223 -9.20 16.95 27.22
C SER A 223 -9.71 17.21 25.80
N ALA A 224 -9.47 18.43 25.29
CA ALA A 224 -9.81 18.75 23.92
C ALA A 224 -9.09 17.83 22.91
N ASP A 225 -7.85 17.43 23.22
CA ASP A 225 -7.06 16.51 22.40
C ASP A 225 -7.71 15.12 22.29
N SER A 226 -8.18 14.57 23.40
CA SER A 226 -8.85 13.28 23.42
C SER A 226 -10.15 13.28 22.62
N LEU A 227 -10.97 14.33 22.80
CA LEU A 227 -12.21 14.50 22.03
C LEU A 227 -11.94 14.65 20.53
N PHE A 228 -10.89 15.36 20.17
CA PHE A 228 -10.47 15.53 18.80
C PHE A 228 -10.06 14.17 18.16
N LYS A 229 -9.21 13.39 18.85
CA LYS A 229 -8.79 12.05 18.40
C LYS A 229 -9.96 11.10 18.23
N GLU A 230 -10.89 11.08 19.19
CA GLU A 230 -12.11 10.28 19.10
C GLU A 230 -13.00 10.77 17.95
N GLY A 231 -13.10 12.08 17.73
CA GLY A 231 -13.79 12.67 16.59
C GLY A 231 -13.24 12.19 15.25
N CYS A 232 -11.91 12.17 15.09
CA CYS A 232 -11.24 11.64 13.91
C CYS A 232 -11.59 10.17 13.69
N ARG A 233 -11.55 9.34 14.74
CA ARG A 233 -11.89 7.92 14.69
C ARG A 233 -13.35 7.71 14.25
N GLN A 234 -14.29 8.45 14.81
CA GLN A 234 -15.71 8.36 14.44
C GLN A 234 -15.97 8.83 13.01
N SER A 235 -15.25 9.85 12.54
CA SER A 235 -15.35 10.30 11.15
C SER A 235 -14.87 9.21 10.17
N ILE A 236 -13.73 8.59 10.43
CA ILE A 236 -13.20 7.48 9.63
C ILE A 236 -14.18 6.31 9.62
N ASN A 237 -14.72 5.96 10.80
CA ASN A 237 -15.69 4.88 10.94
C ASN A 237 -16.96 5.14 10.10
N ALA A 238 -17.49 6.36 10.12
CA ALA A 238 -18.67 6.72 9.32
C ALA A 238 -18.39 6.68 7.81
N MET A 239 -17.21 7.12 7.38
CA MET A 239 -16.79 7.04 5.98
C MET A 239 -16.69 5.59 5.47
N LYS A 240 -16.19 4.67 6.29
CA LYS A 240 -15.99 3.27 5.93
C LYS A 240 -17.25 2.40 6.04
N ASN A 241 -18.16 2.71 6.97
CA ASN A 241 -19.27 1.84 7.34
C ASN A 241 -20.66 2.42 7.07
N GLY A 242 -20.77 3.71 6.75
CA GLY A 242 -22.02 4.39 6.44
C GLY A 242 -23.01 4.44 7.60
N LEU A 243 -24.30 4.23 7.30
CA LEU A 243 -25.41 4.39 8.25
C LEU A 243 -25.23 3.68 9.61
N PRO A 244 -24.69 2.46 9.70
CA PRO A 244 -24.42 1.84 11.01
C PRO A 244 -23.48 2.66 11.92
N ALA A 245 -22.58 3.46 11.37
CA ALA A 245 -21.63 4.26 12.14
C ALA A 245 -22.12 5.68 12.50
N PHE A 246 -23.28 6.08 12.01
CA PHE A 246 -23.78 7.46 12.20
C PHE A 246 -24.10 7.80 13.66
N LEU A 247 -24.52 6.86 14.49
CA LEU A 247 -24.75 7.10 15.92
C LEU A 247 -23.49 7.66 16.60
N GLY A 248 -22.34 7.02 16.37
CA GLY A 248 -21.06 7.47 16.93
C GLY A 248 -20.65 8.86 16.42
N LEU A 249 -20.77 9.08 15.12
CA LEU A 249 -20.44 10.35 14.49
C LEU A 249 -21.32 11.50 15.01
N ILE A 250 -22.64 11.29 15.04
CA ILE A 250 -23.62 12.31 15.47
C ILE A 250 -23.43 12.63 16.95
N TYR A 251 -23.27 11.60 17.79
CA TYR A 251 -23.00 11.77 19.22
C TYR A 251 -21.71 12.56 19.44
N GLN A 252 -20.62 12.16 18.83
CA GLN A 252 -19.33 12.85 19.01
C GLN A 252 -19.36 14.30 18.50
N ARG A 253 -20.06 14.53 17.40
CA ARG A 253 -20.31 15.90 16.91
C ARG A 253 -21.00 16.76 17.96
N THR A 254 -22.10 16.27 18.56
CA THR A 254 -22.87 17.01 19.56
C THR A 254 -22.02 17.29 20.82
N ILE A 255 -21.19 16.33 21.26
CA ILE A 255 -20.27 16.52 22.39
C ILE A 255 -19.22 17.63 22.08
N ILE A 256 -18.64 17.65 20.90
CA ILE A 256 -17.66 18.68 20.49
C ILE A 256 -18.31 20.07 20.38
N GLU A 257 -19.53 20.15 19.86
CA GLU A 257 -20.30 21.41 19.78
C GLU A 257 -20.63 22.00 21.16
N GLN A 258 -20.74 21.16 22.18
CA GLN A 258 -21.07 21.58 23.56
C GLN A 258 -19.85 21.68 24.50
N TYR A 259 -18.65 21.37 24.02
CA TYR A 259 -17.45 21.45 24.84
C TYR A 259 -17.23 22.87 25.41
N PRO A 260 -16.82 23.05 26.68
CA PRO A 260 -16.42 22.03 27.68
C PRO A 260 -17.57 21.45 28.53
N ASN A 261 -18.79 21.90 28.34
CA ASN A 261 -19.93 21.63 29.23
C ASN A 261 -20.77 20.39 28.83
N ALA A 262 -20.26 19.58 27.88
CA ALA A 262 -20.97 18.38 27.44
C ALA A 262 -21.15 17.39 28.62
N PRO A 263 -22.41 16.91 28.86
CA PRO A 263 -22.67 15.94 29.92
C PRO A 263 -21.98 14.60 29.63
N ARG A 264 -21.63 13.90 30.68
CA ARG A 264 -20.99 12.60 30.62
C ARG A 264 -22.02 11.49 30.48
N LEU A 265 -21.72 10.50 29.68
CA LEU A 265 -22.59 9.34 29.50
C LEU A 265 -22.69 8.51 30.78
N SER A 266 -21.56 8.38 31.51
CA SER A 266 -21.53 7.73 32.83
C SER A 266 -22.40 8.43 33.87
N SER A 267 -22.47 9.76 33.86
CA SER A 267 -23.39 10.48 34.77
C SER A 267 -24.85 10.14 34.47
N SER A 268 -25.24 10.03 33.19
CA SER A 268 -26.58 9.58 32.81
C SER A 268 -26.83 8.12 33.23
N TYR A 269 -25.87 7.25 33.06
CA TYR A 269 -25.91 5.85 33.53
C TYR A 269 -26.14 5.79 35.05
N LYS A 270 -25.34 6.51 35.83
CA LYS A 270 -25.43 6.58 37.28
C LYS A 270 -26.79 7.08 37.78
N GLN A 271 -27.30 8.15 37.17
CA GLN A 271 -28.60 8.69 37.46
C GLN A 271 -29.75 7.68 37.27
N GLN A 272 -29.70 6.86 36.21
CA GLN A 272 -30.67 5.80 35.96
C GLN A 272 -30.61 4.72 37.04
N VAL A 273 -29.40 4.25 37.43
CA VAL A 273 -29.21 3.25 38.47
C VAL A 273 -29.70 3.77 39.82
N TYR A 274 -29.44 5.05 40.18
CA TYR A 274 -29.86 5.66 41.43
C TYR A 274 -31.40 5.92 41.50
N LYS A 275 -32.08 5.96 40.33
CA LYS A 275 -33.53 5.93 40.25
C LYS A 275 -34.16 4.54 40.54
N LEU A 276 -33.27 3.56 40.85
CA LEU A 276 -33.61 2.15 41.00
C LEU A 276 -34.29 1.54 39.76
N GLU A 277 -33.84 1.95 38.59
CA GLU A 277 -34.28 1.41 37.30
C GLU A 277 -33.67 0.00 37.09
N ASP A 278 -34.50 -1.02 37.23
CA ASP A 278 -34.11 -2.42 37.12
C ASP A 278 -33.89 -2.88 35.67
N ASN A 279 -34.32 -2.04 34.72
CA ASN A 279 -34.17 -2.36 33.29
C ASN A 279 -32.77 -2.09 32.77
N THR A 280 -31.92 -3.11 32.75
CA THR A 280 -30.54 -3.05 32.27
C THR A 280 -30.41 -2.57 30.80
N PHE A 281 -31.51 -2.62 30.04
CA PHE A 281 -31.51 -2.16 28.65
C PHE A 281 -31.61 -0.62 28.54
N LEU A 282 -32.34 0.04 29.43
CA LEU A 282 -32.40 1.51 29.47
C LEU A 282 -31.04 2.12 29.91
N CYS A 283 -30.22 1.31 30.60
CA CYS A 283 -28.86 1.65 31.00
C CYS A 283 -27.81 1.27 29.97
N ASP A 284 -28.21 0.74 28.79
CA ASP A 284 -27.29 0.42 27.70
C ASP A 284 -26.63 1.69 27.18
N PRO A 285 -25.29 1.73 27.02
CA PRO A 285 -24.56 2.93 26.60
C PRO A 285 -25.07 3.53 25.27
N ASN A 286 -25.47 2.70 24.33
CA ASN A 286 -25.93 3.16 23.02
C ASN A 286 -27.39 3.66 23.07
N VAL A 287 -28.20 3.10 23.97
CA VAL A 287 -29.56 3.61 24.24
C VAL A 287 -29.46 4.96 24.96
N LEU A 288 -28.54 5.11 25.91
CA LEU A 288 -28.28 6.38 26.60
C LEU A 288 -27.82 7.47 25.62
N LYS A 289 -26.99 7.14 24.61
CA LYS A 289 -26.64 8.10 23.54
C LYS A 289 -27.88 8.59 22.80
N ILE A 290 -28.82 7.71 22.47
CA ILE A 290 -30.07 8.11 21.78
C ILE A 290 -30.94 9.01 22.68
N HIS A 291 -31.09 8.69 23.98
CA HIS A 291 -31.84 9.53 24.91
C HIS A 291 -31.22 10.94 25.00
N TYR A 292 -29.89 11.01 25.15
CA TYR A 292 -29.20 12.29 25.16
C TYR A 292 -29.39 13.08 23.86
N LEU A 293 -29.29 12.43 22.69
CA LEU A 293 -29.47 13.09 21.39
C LEU A 293 -30.90 13.52 21.15
N ALA A 294 -31.90 12.86 21.77
CA ALA A 294 -33.33 13.21 21.62
C ALA A 294 -33.65 14.61 22.17
N ASP A 295 -32.94 15.02 23.22
CA ASP A 295 -33.08 16.33 23.83
C ASP A 295 -32.36 17.45 23.06
N GLN A 296 -31.41 17.10 22.16
CA GLN A 296 -30.49 18.06 21.54
C GLN A 296 -30.70 18.26 20.06
N LEU A 297 -31.31 17.30 19.35
CA LEU A 297 -31.32 17.26 17.91
C LEU A 297 -32.72 17.29 17.31
N PRO A 298 -32.85 17.88 16.10
CA PRO A 298 -34.09 17.78 15.32
C PRO A 298 -34.34 16.35 14.85
N ASP A 299 -35.60 16.00 14.63
CA ASP A 299 -36.09 14.67 14.26
C ASP A 299 -35.36 14.04 13.07
N SER A 300 -34.90 14.83 12.10
CA SER A 300 -34.18 14.32 10.92
C SER A 300 -32.81 13.70 11.26
N SER A 301 -32.03 14.37 12.11
CA SER A 301 -30.71 13.88 12.58
C SER A 301 -30.88 12.77 13.62
N LEU A 302 -31.85 12.92 14.52
CA LEU A 302 -32.20 11.88 15.49
C LEU A 302 -32.68 10.59 14.80
N GLY A 303 -33.46 10.73 13.71
CA GLY A 303 -33.89 9.59 12.89
C GLY A 303 -32.72 8.80 12.28
N GLN A 304 -31.64 9.48 11.88
CA GLN A 304 -30.42 8.81 11.40
C GLN A 304 -29.72 8.06 12.54
N ALA A 305 -29.57 8.65 13.71
CA ALA A 305 -29.00 8.01 14.89
C ALA A 305 -29.82 6.77 15.35
N ARG A 306 -31.17 6.86 15.35
CA ARG A 306 -32.08 5.74 15.67
C ARG A 306 -31.93 4.59 14.66
N ARG A 307 -31.86 4.88 13.34
CA ARG A 307 -31.62 3.87 12.29
C ARG A 307 -30.26 3.22 12.47
N SER A 308 -29.24 4.02 12.80
CA SER A 308 -27.90 3.51 13.10
C SER A 308 -27.92 2.52 14.26
N LEU A 309 -28.56 2.86 15.40
CA LEU A 309 -28.67 1.95 16.54
C LEU A 309 -29.39 0.64 16.17
N TYR A 310 -30.48 0.73 15.41
CA TYR A 310 -31.21 -0.45 14.95
C TYR A 310 -30.30 -1.39 14.13
N LEU A 311 -29.54 -0.84 13.19
CA LEU A 311 -28.62 -1.64 12.36
C LEU A 311 -27.45 -2.20 13.18
N LEU A 312 -26.93 -1.46 14.16
CA LEU A 312 -25.86 -1.92 15.05
C LEU A 312 -26.25 -3.14 15.88
N SER A 313 -27.55 -3.31 16.18
CA SER A 313 -28.04 -4.48 16.92
C SER A 313 -27.90 -5.79 16.12
N ASN A 314 -27.79 -5.70 14.79
CA ASN A 314 -27.78 -6.84 13.86
C ASN A 314 -28.97 -7.80 14.00
N GLU A 315 -30.10 -7.31 14.54
CA GLU A 315 -31.36 -8.07 14.68
C GLU A 315 -32.32 -7.66 13.57
N LYS A 316 -33.14 -8.62 13.10
CA LYS A 316 -34.16 -8.40 12.05
C LYS A 316 -35.55 -8.71 12.61
N LEU A 317 -36.24 -7.69 13.07
CA LEU A 317 -37.50 -7.86 13.80
C LEU A 317 -38.64 -8.38 12.92
N THR A 318 -38.64 -8.08 11.61
CA THR A 318 -39.72 -8.54 10.70
C THR A 318 -39.55 -10.00 10.26
N PHE A 319 -38.38 -10.62 10.52
CA PHE A 319 -38.14 -12.01 10.16
C PHE A 319 -38.67 -12.94 11.25
N ASN A 320 -39.44 -13.95 10.82
CA ASN A 320 -39.92 -14.99 11.73
C ASN A 320 -38.82 -16.06 11.89
N ILE A 321 -38.03 -15.93 12.97
CA ILE A 321 -36.92 -16.85 13.28
C ILE A 321 -37.44 -17.83 14.34
N LYS A 322 -37.50 -19.13 14.00
CA LYS A 322 -37.96 -20.17 14.95
C LYS A 322 -37.08 -20.30 16.19
N ASN A 323 -35.77 -20.20 16.05
CA ASN A 323 -34.80 -20.24 17.14
C ASN A 323 -33.98 -18.94 17.13
N VAL A 324 -34.36 -17.99 17.96
CA VAL A 324 -33.65 -16.69 18.10
C VAL A 324 -32.36 -16.95 18.87
N PRO A 325 -31.19 -16.65 18.30
CA PRO A 325 -29.91 -16.90 18.98
C PRO A 325 -29.77 -16.13 20.30
N HIS A 326 -30.26 -14.90 20.34
CA HIS A 326 -30.16 -14.01 21.50
C HIS A 326 -31.53 -13.35 21.80
N PRO A 327 -32.43 -14.10 22.48
CA PRO A 327 -33.80 -13.61 22.73
C PRO A 327 -33.84 -12.26 23.46
N TRP A 328 -32.96 -12.03 24.42
CA TRP A 328 -32.85 -10.80 25.17
C TRP A 328 -32.64 -9.58 24.27
N ARG A 329 -31.75 -9.69 23.28
CA ARG A 329 -31.41 -8.61 22.34
C ARG A 329 -32.63 -8.25 21.49
N ARG A 330 -33.30 -9.25 20.92
CA ARG A 330 -34.47 -9.08 20.10
C ARG A 330 -35.61 -8.43 20.90
N ASN A 331 -35.87 -8.90 22.14
CA ASN A 331 -36.89 -8.36 23.02
C ASN A 331 -36.58 -6.89 23.40
N ALA A 332 -35.32 -6.61 23.77
CA ALA A 332 -34.87 -5.26 24.09
C ALA A 332 -35.04 -4.32 22.89
N LEU A 333 -34.60 -4.77 21.69
CA LEU A 333 -34.71 -3.96 20.48
C LEU A 333 -36.19 -3.72 20.10
N ALA A 334 -37.10 -4.65 20.30
CA ALA A 334 -38.49 -4.54 19.89
C ALA A 334 -39.25 -3.39 20.60
N SER A 335 -38.78 -3.01 21.79
CA SER A 335 -39.40 -1.88 22.55
C SER A 335 -39.05 -0.50 21.92
N LEU A 336 -37.87 -0.36 21.27
CA LEU A 336 -37.40 0.93 20.75
C LEU A 336 -38.19 1.45 19.54
N PRO A 337 -38.47 0.68 18.47
CA PRO A 337 -39.30 1.13 17.36
C PRO A 337 -40.66 1.59 17.78
N THR A 338 -41.26 0.93 18.78
CA THR A 338 -42.54 1.32 19.35
C THR A 338 -42.48 2.70 20.00
N SER A 339 -41.47 2.95 20.83
CA SER A 339 -41.23 4.25 21.45
C SER A 339 -40.89 5.36 20.45
N TRP A 340 -40.33 5.00 19.29
CA TRP A 340 -39.98 5.93 18.19
C TRP A 340 -41.12 6.14 17.20
N HIS A 341 -42.25 5.49 17.37
CA HIS A 341 -43.43 5.50 16.49
C HIS A 341 -43.10 5.05 15.06
N TRP A 342 -42.21 4.07 14.92
CA TRP A 342 -41.87 3.52 13.63
C TRP A 342 -42.96 2.59 13.11
N SER A 343 -43.29 2.76 11.83
CA SER A 343 -44.17 1.84 11.12
C SER A 343 -43.48 0.51 10.80
N HIS A 344 -44.26 -0.54 10.59
CA HIS A 344 -43.74 -1.83 10.10
C HIS A 344 -42.94 -1.66 8.79
N TYR A 345 -43.30 -0.72 7.93
CA TYR A 345 -42.59 -0.40 6.70
C TYR A 345 -41.15 0.09 6.96
N ASN A 346 -40.98 0.99 7.94
CA ASN A 346 -39.64 1.50 8.31
C ASN A 346 -38.72 0.37 8.80
N ILE A 347 -39.25 -0.53 9.61
CA ILE A 347 -38.47 -1.68 10.14
C ILE A 347 -38.14 -2.63 9.01
N ASN A 348 -39.13 -2.97 8.16
CA ASN A 348 -38.95 -3.88 7.04
C ASN A 348 -37.90 -3.36 6.03
N THR A 349 -37.84 -2.06 5.78
CA THR A 349 -36.84 -1.45 4.91
C THR A 349 -35.41 -1.64 5.47
N LEU A 350 -35.23 -1.48 6.80
CA LEU A 350 -33.95 -1.69 7.45
C LEU A 350 -33.55 -3.18 7.47
N ASP A 351 -34.50 -4.07 7.75
CA ASP A 351 -34.28 -5.52 7.78
C ASP A 351 -33.90 -6.09 6.40
N HIS A 352 -34.44 -5.50 5.35
CA HIS A 352 -34.15 -5.87 3.96
C HIS A 352 -33.08 -4.99 3.30
N ARG A 353 -32.33 -4.19 4.08
CA ARG A 353 -31.26 -3.34 3.55
C ARG A 353 -30.22 -4.12 2.71
N TYR A 354 -30.02 -5.40 3.00
CA TYR A 354 -29.13 -6.25 2.19
C TYR A 354 -29.60 -6.44 0.74
N LYS A 355 -30.91 -6.20 0.45
CA LYS A 355 -31.50 -6.19 -0.90
C LYS A 355 -31.46 -4.80 -1.55
N ALA A 356 -30.88 -3.80 -0.87
CA ALA A 356 -30.78 -2.46 -1.44
C ALA A 356 -29.98 -2.50 -2.75
N SER A 357 -30.49 -1.77 -3.74
CA SER A 357 -29.84 -1.62 -5.04
C SER A 357 -28.49 -0.90 -4.91
N PHE A 358 -27.64 -1.03 -5.91
CA PHE A 358 -26.36 -0.31 -5.94
C PHE A 358 -26.57 1.22 -5.83
N ARG A 359 -27.65 1.76 -6.41
CA ARG A 359 -27.98 3.19 -6.34
C ARG A 359 -28.25 3.65 -4.90
N GLU A 360 -29.04 2.89 -4.15
CA GLU A 360 -29.32 3.19 -2.74
C GLU A 360 -28.05 3.14 -1.89
N ARG A 361 -27.15 2.20 -2.17
CA ARG A 361 -25.83 2.09 -1.51
C ARG A 361 -24.91 3.26 -1.86
N LEU A 362 -24.88 3.65 -3.11
CA LEU A 362 -24.10 4.82 -3.57
C LEU A 362 -24.63 6.11 -2.92
N GLU A 363 -25.94 6.24 -2.81
CA GLU A 363 -26.56 7.39 -2.15
C GLU A 363 -26.23 7.45 -0.66
N GLU A 364 -26.27 6.31 0.04
CA GLU A 364 -25.85 6.20 1.43
C GLU A 364 -24.34 6.54 1.59
N PHE A 365 -23.49 6.07 0.69
CA PHE A 365 -22.06 6.39 0.69
C PHE A 365 -21.83 7.90 0.50
N ASN A 366 -22.51 8.51 -0.45
CA ASN A 366 -22.42 9.96 -0.66
C ASN A 366 -22.91 10.76 0.56
N GLN A 367 -23.98 10.31 1.23
CA GLN A 367 -24.45 10.90 2.48
C GLN A 367 -23.39 10.79 3.58
N SER A 368 -22.74 9.65 3.71
CA SER A 368 -21.65 9.48 4.70
C SER A 368 -20.49 10.43 4.44
N GLY A 369 -20.09 10.62 3.18
CA GLY A 369 -19.07 11.58 2.77
C GLY A 369 -19.43 13.03 3.10
N MET A 370 -20.68 13.42 2.85
CA MET A 370 -21.15 14.77 3.20
C MET A 370 -21.17 15.02 4.72
N LEU A 371 -21.62 14.05 5.50
CA LEU A 371 -21.62 14.15 6.96
C LEU A 371 -20.21 14.20 7.53
N ALA A 372 -19.32 13.32 7.05
CA ALA A 372 -17.92 13.31 7.44
C ALA A 372 -17.23 14.64 7.10
N ARG A 373 -17.46 15.20 5.92
CA ARG A 373 -16.87 16.49 5.50
C ARG A 373 -17.30 17.63 6.43
N LYS A 374 -18.58 17.72 6.75
CA LYS A 374 -19.10 18.73 7.70
C LYS A 374 -18.44 18.58 9.06
N PHE A 375 -18.33 17.34 9.54
CA PHE A 375 -17.71 17.05 10.83
C PHE A 375 -16.20 17.31 10.84
N ASN A 376 -15.47 16.98 9.76
CA ASN A 376 -14.04 17.27 9.63
C ASN A 376 -13.74 18.78 9.65
N ASN A 377 -14.64 19.59 9.08
CA ASN A 377 -14.53 21.05 9.17
C ASN A 377 -14.72 21.53 10.62
N LEU A 378 -15.67 20.96 11.36
CA LEU A 378 -15.87 21.23 12.79
C LEU A 378 -14.63 20.83 13.59
N LEU A 379 -14.08 19.62 13.39
CA LEU A 379 -12.86 19.16 14.02
C LEU A 379 -11.68 20.09 13.76
N THR A 380 -11.53 20.57 12.52
CA THR A 380 -10.48 21.51 12.16
C THR A 380 -10.62 22.85 12.91
N SER A 381 -11.83 23.34 13.02
CA SER A 381 -12.12 24.58 13.78
C SER A 381 -11.86 24.39 15.27
N PHE A 382 -12.29 23.25 15.82
CA PHE A 382 -12.09 22.87 17.22
C PHE A 382 -10.60 22.76 17.58
N ALA A 383 -9.80 22.09 16.71
CA ALA A 383 -8.38 21.97 16.91
C ALA A 383 -7.65 23.32 16.91
N LYS A 384 -8.06 24.25 16.05
CA LYS A 384 -7.52 25.62 16.02
C LYS A 384 -7.89 26.40 17.27
N GLN A 385 -9.16 26.33 17.69
CA GLN A 385 -9.68 27.04 18.87
C GLN A 385 -8.94 26.61 20.14
N HIS A 386 -8.62 25.32 20.28
CA HIS A 386 -7.98 24.75 21.44
C HIS A 386 -6.46 24.54 21.29
N GLN A 387 -5.83 25.07 20.21
CA GLN A 387 -4.39 25.05 19.94
C GLN A 387 -3.79 23.63 19.99
N LEU A 388 -4.50 22.65 19.45
CA LEU A 388 -4.05 21.26 19.45
C LEU A 388 -2.99 21.00 18.39
N ASP A 389 -1.99 20.14 18.70
CA ASP A 389 -1.08 19.61 17.70
C ASP A 389 -1.76 18.47 16.90
N ALA A 390 -2.59 18.89 15.97
CA ALA A 390 -3.49 18.02 15.22
C ALA A 390 -3.00 17.69 13.80
N LYS A 391 -1.78 18.13 13.41
CA LYS A 391 -1.29 18.06 12.02
C LYS A 391 -1.30 16.64 11.44
N ASN A 392 -0.81 15.66 12.19
CA ASN A 392 -0.71 14.28 11.72
C ASN A 392 -2.10 13.64 11.58
N GLN A 393 -2.96 13.79 12.58
CA GLN A 393 -4.32 13.25 12.56
C GLN A 393 -5.17 13.89 11.45
N GLN A 394 -5.05 15.20 11.25
CA GLN A 394 -5.72 15.91 10.16
C GLN A 394 -5.24 15.44 8.79
N ARG A 395 -3.94 15.25 8.61
CA ARG A 395 -3.39 14.70 7.36
C ARG A 395 -3.95 13.32 7.07
N THR A 396 -3.91 12.41 8.05
CA THR A 396 -4.47 11.05 7.92
C THR A 396 -5.95 11.09 7.58
N LEU A 397 -6.74 11.89 8.31
CA LEU A 397 -8.17 12.04 8.09
C LEU A 397 -8.49 12.55 6.68
N MET A 398 -7.76 13.58 6.22
CA MET A 398 -7.93 14.15 4.88
C MET A 398 -7.41 13.22 3.78
N SER A 399 -6.36 12.45 4.04
CA SER A 399 -5.87 11.42 3.11
C SER A 399 -6.95 10.36 2.88
N ILE A 400 -7.51 9.80 3.96
CA ILE A 400 -8.59 8.81 3.89
C ILE A 400 -9.83 9.39 3.19
N TYR A 401 -10.20 10.64 3.50
CA TYR A 401 -11.33 11.30 2.85
C TYR A 401 -11.11 11.41 1.34
N ARG A 402 -9.95 11.89 0.92
CA ARG A 402 -9.60 12.03 -0.50
C ARG A 402 -9.62 10.67 -1.20
N GLU A 403 -9.04 9.68 -0.58
CA GLU A 403 -8.94 8.33 -1.13
C GLU A 403 -10.32 7.67 -1.35
N LEU A 404 -11.29 7.94 -0.48
CA LEU A 404 -12.64 7.38 -0.58
C LEU A 404 -13.56 8.21 -1.49
N PHE A 405 -13.46 9.54 -1.49
CA PHE A 405 -14.45 10.43 -2.12
C PHE A 405 -13.90 11.29 -3.26
N ASP A 406 -12.58 11.49 -3.38
CA ASP A 406 -11.99 12.18 -4.50
C ASP A 406 -11.70 11.17 -5.62
N SER A 407 -12.22 11.42 -6.81
CA SER A 407 -11.97 10.57 -7.97
C SER A 407 -10.86 11.16 -8.83
N ALA A 408 -9.73 10.46 -8.96
CA ALA A 408 -8.76 10.76 -10.01
C ALA A 408 -9.31 10.28 -11.38
N PRO A 409 -8.96 10.95 -12.48
CA PRO A 409 -9.46 10.57 -13.82
C PRO A 409 -9.14 9.15 -14.23
N ASP A 410 -8.01 8.63 -13.76
CA ASP A 410 -7.52 7.26 -13.99
C ASP A 410 -8.05 6.24 -12.99
N MET A 411 -8.62 6.66 -11.86
CA MET A 411 -9.13 5.76 -10.83
C MET A 411 -10.54 5.25 -11.17
N ILE A 412 -10.76 3.96 -10.97
CA ILE A 412 -12.09 3.36 -11.00
C ILE A 412 -12.74 3.57 -9.63
N THR A 413 -13.83 4.33 -9.60
CA THR A 413 -14.58 4.57 -8.35
C THR A 413 -15.17 3.27 -7.81
N THR A 414 -14.80 2.90 -6.59
CA THR A 414 -15.30 1.71 -5.92
C THR A 414 -15.92 2.08 -4.59
N LEU A 415 -17.02 1.43 -4.23
CA LEU A 415 -17.58 1.55 -2.90
C LEU A 415 -16.75 0.71 -1.91
N PRO A 416 -16.58 1.17 -0.66
CA PRO A 416 -15.98 0.34 0.38
C PRO A 416 -16.73 -0.97 0.58
N HIS A 417 -16.01 -2.02 0.99
CA HIS A 417 -16.55 -3.39 1.12
C HIS A 417 -17.87 -3.45 1.92
N ASN A 418 -17.97 -2.68 3.00
CA ASN A 418 -19.17 -2.69 3.86
C ASN A 418 -20.43 -2.11 3.17
N PHE A 419 -20.25 -1.38 2.06
CA PHE A 419 -21.36 -0.95 1.21
C PHE A 419 -21.70 -1.95 0.11
N LEU A 420 -20.78 -2.86 -0.21
CA LEU A 420 -20.89 -3.80 -1.33
C LEU A 420 -21.40 -5.20 -0.94
N ALA A 421 -21.52 -5.49 0.35
CA ALA A 421 -22.00 -6.79 0.81
C ALA A 421 -23.39 -7.07 0.20
N GLU A 422 -23.48 -8.13 -0.60
CA GLU A 422 -24.71 -8.71 -1.19
C GLU A 422 -25.38 -7.89 -2.33
N VAL A 423 -24.67 -7.00 -3.04
CA VAL A 423 -25.23 -6.17 -4.14
C VAL A 423 -25.18 -6.84 -5.52
N ALA A 424 -24.93 -8.13 -5.61
CA ALA A 424 -24.82 -8.79 -6.91
C ALA A 424 -26.17 -8.72 -7.69
N GLU A 425 -26.14 -8.12 -8.88
CA GLU A 425 -27.29 -8.08 -9.78
C GLU A 425 -27.41 -9.38 -10.60
N GLU A 426 -28.59 -9.98 -10.63
CA GLU A 426 -28.82 -11.21 -11.40
C GLU A 426 -28.81 -10.94 -12.90
N PHE A 427 -29.36 -9.81 -13.33
CA PHE A 427 -29.49 -9.45 -14.76
C PHE A 427 -28.91 -8.05 -15.00
N LEU A 428 -27.98 -7.99 -15.93
CA LEU A 428 -27.33 -6.74 -16.36
C LEU A 428 -27.49 -6.55 -17.87
N PHE A 429 -27.72 -5.31 -18.27
CA PHE A 429 -27.73 -4.91 -19.67
C PHE A 429 -26.55 -3.98 -19.95
N LEU A 430 -25.72 -4.38 -20.90
CA LEU A 430 -24.57 -3.61 -21.36
C LEU A 430 -24.82 -3.15 -22.78
N GLU A 431 -24.85 -1.84 -22.99
CA GLU A 431 -25.14 -1.23 -24.29
C GLU A 431 -24.02 -0.27 -24.69
N ARG A 432 -23.66 -0.33 -25.97
CA ARG A 432 -22.86 0.71 -26.62
C ARG A 432 -23.77 1.52 -27.52
N SER A 433 -24.08 2.76 -27.12
CA SER A 433 -25.02 3.61 -27.83
C SER A 433 -24.65 5.10 -27.78
N GLY A 434 -25.33 5.88 -28.58
CA GLY A 434 -25.23 7.33 -28.62
C GLY A 434 -24.14 7.88 -29.54
N ALA A 435 -24.15 9.19 -29.80
CA ALA A 435 -23.21 9.89 -30.67
C ALA A 435 -21.74 9.81 -30.22
N GLN A 436 -21.51 9.53 -28.92
CA GLN A 436 -20.17 9.39 -28.32
C GLN A 436 -19.70 7.94 -28.16
N ALA A 437 -20.46 6.94 -28.65
CA ALA A 437 -20.16 5.51 -28.59
C ALA A 437 -19.69 5.04 -27.19
N LYS A 438 -20.43 5.44 -26.14
CA LYS A 438 -20.14 5.04 -24.76
C LYS A 438 -20.74 3.68 -24.43
N TRP A 439 -19.99 2.87 -23.70
CA TRP A 439 -20.49 1.69 -23.03
C TRP A 439 -21.22 2.08 -21.76
N SER A 440 -22.47 1.63 -21.63
CA SER A 440 -23.34 1.91 -20.49
C SER A 440 -23.85 0.61 -19.89
N ILE A 441 -23.78 0.48 -18.56
CA ILE A 441 -24.28 -0.68 -17.83
C ILE A 441 -25.55 -0.29 -17.04
N TYR A 442 -26.56 -1.14 -17.10
CA TYR A 442 -27.86 -0.93 -16.49
C TYR A 442 -28.25 -2.17 -15.65
N GLU A 443 -29.00 -1.93 -14.58
CA GLU A 443 -29.83 -2.96 -13.94
C GLU A 443 -30.98 -3.29 -14.89
N GLN A 444 -31.29 -4.57 -15.11
CA GLN A 444 -32.35 -4.94 -16.03
C GLN A 444 -33.45 -5.74 -15.34
N ASP A 445 -34.72 -5.32 -15.59
CA ASP A 445 -35.90 -6.16 -15.49
C ASP A 445 -36.20 -6.78 -16.88
N ASN A 446 -36.45 -8.04 -16.93
CA ASN A 446 -36.33 -9.06 -17.99
C ASN A 446 -36.91 -8.75 -19.39
N THR A 447 -37.56 -7.62 -19.71
CA THR A 447 -38.38 -7.55 -20.93
C THR A 447 -38.27 -6.32 -21.82
N LYS A 448 -37.65 -5.20 -21.38
CA LYS A 448 -37.60 -3.93 -22.16
C LYS A 448 -36.28 -3.18 -21.97
N PRO A 449 -35.85 -2.37 -22.95
CA PRO A 449 -34.69 -1.49 -22.77
C PRO A 449 -34.94 -0.59 -21.54
N PRO A 450 -33.94 -0.37 -20.70
CA PRO A 450 -34.10 0.33 -19.44
C PRO A 450 -34.50 1.79 -19.67
N LYS A 451 -35.59 2.22 -19.04
CA LYS A 451 -36.02 3.62 -18.99
C LYS A 451 -35.24 4.45 -17.96
N ILE A 452 -34.33 3.81 -17.22
CA ILE A 452 -33.61 4.38 -16.08
C ILE A 452 -32.20 4.78 -16.52
N ALA A 453 -31.63 5.83 -15.94
CA ALA A 453 -30.24 6.22 -16.20
C ALA A 453 -29.25 5.06 -15.95
N PRO A 454 -28.15 4.95 -16.69
CA PRO A 454 -27.18 3.88 -16.48
C PRO A 454 -26.56 3.95 -15.08
N LEU A 455 -26.12 2.81 -14.57
CA LEU A 455 -25.33 2.74 -13.33
C LEU A 455 -23.95 3.39 -13.52
N TYR A 456 -23.38 3.14 -14.68
CA TYR A 456 -22.08 3.69 -15.09
C TYR A 456 -21.98 3.77 -16.61
N SER A 457 -21.21 4.74 -17.11
CA SER A 457 -20.93 4.90 -18.54
C SER A 457 -19.53 5.38 -18.80
N HIS A 458 -18.84 4.73 -19.72
CA HIS A 458 -17.50 5.12 -20.17
C HIS A 458 -17.25 4.75 -21.64
N HIS A 459 -16.27 5.38 -22.29
CA HIS A 459 -15.91 5.04 -23.68
C HIS A 459 -15.26 3.66 -23.80
N SER A 460 -14.54 3.18 -22.77
CA SER A 460 -13.89 1.87 -22.75
C SER A 460 -14.82 0.80 -22.18
N LEU A 461 -14.90 -0.32 -22.92
CA LEU A 461 -15.53 -1.55 -22.43
C LEU A 461 -14.82 -2.09 -21.20
N ILE A 462 -13.48 -2.12 -21.22
CA ILE A 462 -12.66 -2.68 -20.12
C ILE A 462 -12.92 -1.90 -18.84
N ARG A 463 -12.89 -0.58 -18.88
CA ARG A 463 -13.17 0.26 -17.71
C ARG A 463 -14.58 0.04 -17.19
N THR A 464 -15.56 -0.09 -18.07
CA THR A 464 -16.96 -0.32 -17.68
C THR A 464 -17.15 -1.67 -17.01
N LEU A 465 -16.56 -2.75 -17.56
CA LEU A 465 -16.62 -4.07 -16.96
C LEU A 465 -15.82 -4.16 -15.64
N ALA A 466 -14.62 -3.55 -15.60
CA ALA A 466 -13.81 -3.51 -14.39
C ALA A 466 -14.53 -2.76 -13.26
N TRP A 467 -15.19 -1.63 -13.56
CA TRP A 467 -16.02 -0.91 -12.61
C TRP A 467 -17.13 -1.80 -12.02
N ALA A 468 -17.83 -2.55 -12.88
CA ALA A 468 -18.89 -3.45 -12.43
C ALA A 468 -18.38 -4.62 -11.58
N VAL A 469 -17.19 -5.16 -11.89
CA VAL A 469 -16.53 -6.22 -11.12
C VAL A 469 -16.02 -5.70 -9.78
N CYS A 470 -15.32 -4.57 -9.76
CA CYS A 470 -14.81 -3.96 -8.52
C CYS A 470 -15.96 -3.62 -7.55
N ASN A 471 -17.09 -3.15 -8.07
CA ASN A 471 -18.27 -2.81 -7.28
C ASN A 471 -19.19 -4.02 -6.99
N LYS A 472 -18.76 -5.25 -7.30
CA LYS A 472 -19.49 -6.51 -7.04
C LYS A 472 -20.89 -6.58 -7.70
N ILE A 473 -21.19 -5.68 -8.63
CA ILE A 473 -22.44 -5.69 -9.39
C ILE A 473 -22.42 -6.87 -10.36
N LEU A 474 -21.28 -7.08 -11.00
CA LEU A 474 -21.03 -8.18 -11.93
C LEU A 474 -20.25 -9.28 -11.22
N THR A 475 -20.89 -10.45 -11.11
CA THR A 475 -20.35 -11.64 -10.44
C THR A 475 -20.49 -12.87 -11.34
N LYS A 476 -20.03 -14.04 -10.84
CA LYS A 476 -20.16 -15.32 -11.58
C LYS A 476 -21.61 -15.74 -11.83
N THR A 477 -22.54 -15.27 -11.01
CA THR A 477 -23.97 -15.60 -11.11
C THR A 477 -24.74 -14.61 -11.98
N SER A 478 -24.16 -13.47 -12.30
CA SER A 478 -24.80 -12.42 -13.11
C SER A 478 -24.93 -12.84 -14.57
N ARG A 479 -26.09 -12.58 -15.17
CA ARG A 479 -26.37 -12.76 -16.59
C ARG A 479 -26.28 -11.44 -17.31
N VAL A 480 -25.40 -11.34 -18.30
CA VAL A 480 -25.15 -10.10 -19.02
C VAL A 480 -25.71 -10.21 -20.43
N ARG A 481 -26.61 -9.31 -20.79
CA ARG A 481 -27.04 -9.10 -22.17
C ARG A 481 -26.27 -7.93 -22.78
N VAL A 482 -25.69 -8.14 -23.95
CA VAL A 482 -24.85 -7.13 -24.63
C VAL A 482 -25.50 -6.66 -25.90
N THR A 483 -25.52 -5.35 -26.13
CA THR A 483 -25.93 -4.74 -27.41
C THR A 483 -24.85 -3.73 -27.81
N ASP A 484 -24.25 -3.97 -28.97
CA ASP A 484 -23.29 -3.06 -29.60
C ASP A 484 -23.82 -2.62 -30.97
N GLN A 485 -24.18 -1.36 -31.09
CA GLN A 485 -24.67 -0.81 -32.35
C GLN A 485 -23.59 -0.80 -33.45
N ALA A 486 -22.32 -0.64 -33.09
CA ALA A 486 -21.20 -0.69 -34.00
C ALA A 486 -20.81 -2.12 -34.43
N ARG A 487 -21.32 -3.13 -33.73
CA ARG A 487 -21.02 -4.56 -33.96
C ARG A 487 -19.51 -4.92 -33.91
N GLU A 488 -18.75 -4.12 -33.22
CA GLU A 488 -17.29 -4.34 -33.05
C GLU A 488 -17.00 -5.40 -31.97
N VAL A 489 -17.86 -5.51 -30.97
CA VAL A 489 -17.73 -6.45 -29.86
C VAL A 489 -18.90 -7.44 -29.85
N SER A 490 -18.59 -8.72 -29.85
CA SER A 490 -19.59 -9.77 -29.74
C SER A 490 -19.90 -10.11 -28.26
N THR A 491 -21.14 -10.59 -28.00
CA THR A 491 -21.53 -11.08 -26.67
C THR A 491 -20.55 -12.14 -26.09
N PRO A 492 -20.12 -13.17 -26.86
CA PRO A 492 -19.15 -14.15 -26.37
C PRO A 492 -17.79 -13.53 -25.99
N GLN A 493 -17.36 -12.50 -26.70
CA GLN A 493 -16.13 -11.79 -26.39
C GLN A 493 -16.25 -11.04 -25.06
N CYS A 494 -17.34 -10.31 -24.88
CA CYS A 494 -17.63 -9.61 -23.64
C CYS A 494 -17.67 -10.57 -22.44
N LEU A 495 -18.32 -11.73 -22.57
CA LEU A 495 -18.36 -12.75 -21.53
C LEU A 495 -16.98 -13.31 -21.19
N ARG A 496 -16.11 -13.54 -22.18
CA ARG A 496 -14.71 -13.97 -21.93
C ARG A 496 -13.89 -12.92 -21.19
N ILE A 497 -14.04 -11.64 -21.53
CA ILE A 497 -13.40 -10.55 -20.78
C ILE A 497 -13.91 -10.51 -19.34
N THR A 498 -15.22 -10.62 -19.16
CA THR A 498 -15.84 -10.69 -17.84
C THR A 498 -15.31 -11.86 -17.01
N GLU A 499 -15.25 -13.05 -17.60
CA GLU A 499 -14.70 -14.24 -16.92
C GLU A 499 -13.23 -14.06 -16.55
N TYR A 500 -12.42 -13.42 -17.40
CA TYR A 500 -11.04 -13.11 -17.13
C TYR A 500 -10.90 -12.12 -15.95
N LEU A 501 -11.70 -11.05 -15.94
CA LEU A 501 -11.72 -10.07 -14.85
C LEU A 501 -12.16 -10.70 -13.53
N LEU A 502 -13.17 -11.56 -13.53
CA LEU A 502 -13.67 -12.25 -12.34
C LEU A 502 -12.68 -13.27 -11.75
N LYS A 503 -11.74 -13.78 -12.56
CA LYS A 503 -10.64 -14.64 -12.10
C LYS A 503 -9.41 -13.87 -11.65
N SER A 504 -9.30 -12.60 -12.02
CA SER A 504 -8.15 -11.75 -11.74
C SER A 504 -8.18 -11.19 -10.29
N PRO A 505 -7.05 -10.69 -9.76
CA PRO A 505 -7.00 -10.01 -8.47
C PRO A 505 -7.97 -8.83 -8.34
N ILE A 506 -8.36 -8.20 -9.45
CA ILE A 506 -9.31 -7.09 -9.48
C ILE A 506 -10.68 -7.47 -8.88
N ALA A 507 -11.12 -8.71 -9.05
CA ALA A 507 -12.36 -9.19 -8.44
C ALA A 507 -12.30 -9.25 -6.91
N GLN A 508 -11.11 -9.24 -6.34
CA GLN A 508 -10.86 -9.22 -4.90
C GLN A 508 -10.46 -7.83 -4.39
N ALA A 509 -10.51 -6.80 -5.26
CA ALA A 509 -10.23 -5.42 -4.90
C ALA A 509 -11.13 -4.98 -3.75
N HIS A 510 -10.54 -4.65 -2.61
CA HIS A 510 -11.20 -4.13 -1.42
C HIS A 510 -10.35 -2.99 -0.90
N THR A 511 -10.96 -1.93 -0.40
CA THR A 511 -10.24 -0.91 0.35
C THR A 511 -9.62 -1.55 1.59
N ALA A 512 -8.35 -1.96 1.47
CA ALA A 512 -7.54 -2.51 2.53
C ALA A 512 -6.79 -1.38 3.26
N ASN A 513 -5.97 -1.70 4.25
CA ASN A 513 -5.27 -0.76 5.12
C ASN A 513 -4.58 0.40 4.38
N ILE A 514 -5.25 1.56 4.39
CA ILE A 514 -4.80 2.83 3.80
C ILE A 514 -3.58 3.42 4.55
N GLU A 515 -3.23 2.88 5.72
CA GLU A 515 -2.13 3.37 6.56
C GLU A 515 -0.74 2.89 6.11
N GLN A 516 -0.67 1.94 5.19
CA GLN A 516 0.59 1.42 4.64
C GLN A 516 0.99 2.16 3.36
N GLN A 517 2.26 2.10 2.99
CA GLN A 517 2.74 2.65 1.74
C GLN A 517 2.05 1.95 0.55
N GLU A 518 1.59 2.74 -0.41
CA GLU A 518 0.97 2.24 -1.64
C GLU A 518 1.98 1.45 -2.47
N THR A 519 1.62 0.21 -2.83
CA THR A 519 2.41 -0.67 -3.70
C THR A 519 1.54 -1.27 -4.79
N LEU A 520 2.14 -1.60 -5.94
CA LEU A 520 1.45 -2.25 -7.04
C LEU A 520 1.27 -3.75 -6.76
N VAL A 521 0.03 -4.23 -6.84
CA VAL A 521 -0.33 -5.63 -6.59
C VAL A 521 -0.55 -6.41 -7.88
N SER A 522 -1.18 -5.79 -8.90
CA SER A 522 -1.46 -6.46 -10.17
C SER A 522 -1.44 -5.46 -11.33
N TRP A 523 -0.96 -5.93 -12.49
CA TRP A 523 -0.86 -5.18 -13.74
C TRP A 523 -1.46 -6.00 -14.87
N LEU A 524 -2.69 -5.67 -15.30
CA LEU A 524 -3.42 -6.40 -16.32
C LEU A 524 -3.52 -5.59 -17.60
N LEU A 525 -3.14 -6.18 -18.71
CA LEU A 525 -3.11 -5.55 -20.03
C LEU A 525 -4.22 -6.10 -20.92
N PHE A 526 -4.88 -5.22 -21.63
CA PHE A 526 -5.91 -5.55 -22.62
C PHE A 526 -5.53 -4.93 -23.94
N SER A 527 -5.38 -5.76 -24.98
CA SER A 527 -5.01 -5.28 -26.30
C SER A 527 -6.01 -5.69 -27.36
N ASN A 528 -6.25 -4.79 -28.30
CA ASN A 528 -7.13 -5.01 -29.44
C ASN A 528 -8.56 -5.45 -29.04
N THR A 529 -9.11 -4.84 -28.01
CA THR A 529 -10.42 -5.21 -27.44
C THR A 529 -11.56 -4.93 -28.40
N GLU A 530 -11.54 -3.76 -29.03
CA GLU A 530 -12.57 -3.28 -29.96
C GLU A 530 -12.08 -3.22 -31.40
N THR A 531 -10.77 -3.28 -31.65
CA THR A 531 -10.16 -3.15 -32.96
C THR A 531 -9.27 -4.35 -33.30
N ILE A 532 -9.51 -5.02 -34.39
CA ILE A 532 -8.68 -6.15 -34.84
C ILE A 532 -7.69 -5.67 -35.91
N PRO A 533 -6.40 -5.94 -35.79
CA PRO A 533 -5.42 -5.58 -36.79
C PRO A 533 -5.69 -6.30 -38.11
N LYS A 534 -5.59 -5.56 -39.23
CA LYS A 534 -5.85 -6.12 -40.57
C LYS A 534 -4.95 -7.29 -40.94
N GLU A 535 -3.78 -7.36 -40.34
CA GLU A 535 -2.78 -8.42 -40.50
C GLU A 535 -3.29 -9.79 -40.01
N ALA A 536 -4.23 -9.80 -39.03
CA ALA A 536 -4.85 -11.02 -38.51
C ALA A 536 -5.69 -11.77 -39.57
N PHE A 537 -6.14 -11.08 -40.61
CA PHE A 537 -6.98 -11.65 -41.69
C PHE A 537 -6.17 -12.07 -42.89
N LYS A 538 -4.85 -11.79 -42.93
CA LYS A 538 -3.98 -12.21 -44.05
C LYS A 538 -3.59 -13.67 -43.88
N ARG A 539 -3.68 -14.49 -44.97
CA ARG A 539 -3.18 -15.87 -44.95
C ARG A 539 -1.69 -15.89 -44.58
N GLN A 540 -1.34 -16.75 -43.63
CA GLN A 540 0.02 -16.88 -43.10
C GLN A 540 0.82 -17.94 -43.86
N ASP A 541 0.78 -17.92 -45.17
CA ASP A 541 1.49 -18.90 -46.01
C ASP A 541 3.02 -18.63 -46.15
N LEU A 542 3.51 -17.58 -45.48
CA LEU A 542 4.94 -17.19 -45.53
C LEU A 542 5.70 -17.69 -44.31
N LYS A 543 6.81 -18.38 -44.52
CA LYS A 543 7.80 -18.69 -43.47
C LYS A 543 8.48 -17.41 -43.01
N LEU A 544 7.94 -16.78 -41.97
CA LEU A 544 8.51 -15.58 -41.36
C LEU A 544 9.72 -15.96 -40.50
N ALA A 545 10.82 -15.20 -40.57
CA ALA A 545 11.92 -15.29 -39.65
C ALA A 545 11.47 -14.89 -38.21
N LEU A 546 12.17 -15.34 -37.19
CA LEU A 546 11.82 -15.08 -35.77
C LEU A 546 11.57 -13.59 -35.49
N ARG A 547 12.43 -12.71 -35.98
CA ARG A 547 12.28 -11.26 -35.84
C ARG A 547 11.04 -10.69 -36.52
N GLN A 548 10.56 -11.32 -37.59
CA GLN A 548 9.37 -10.95 -38.35
C GLN A 548 8.09 -11.51 -37.69
N GLN A 549 8.22 -12.39 -36.70
CA GLN A 549 7.11 -12.92 -35.91
C GLN A 549 6.82 -12.12 -34.64
N ASP A 550 7.68 -11.14 -34.30
CA ASP A 550 7.49 -10.27 -33.17
C ASP A 550 6.21 -9.42 -33.34
N ALA A 551 5.33 -9.43 -32.35
CA ALA A 551 4.07 -8.68 -32.39
C ALA A 551 4.29 -7.16 -32.42
N PHE A 552 5.44 -6.66 -31.98
CA PHE A 552 5.80 -5.24 -32.08
C PHE A 552 6.33 -4.83 -33.46
N ASN A 553 6.82 -5.81 -34.25
CA ASN A 553 7.48 -5.63 -35.54
C ASN A 553 7.08 -6.74 -36.53
N TYR A 554 5.79 -6.96 -36.75
CA TYR A 554 5.27 -8.12 -37.48
C TYR A 554 5.39 -8.00 -39.01
N GLY A 555 5.79 -9.11 -39.61
CA GLY A 555 5.87 -9.28 -41.09
C GLY A 555 7.00 -8.49 -41.75
N PHE A 556 6.97 -8.44 -43.07
CA PHE A 556 7.98 -7.70 -43.84
C PHE A 556 7.87 -6.18 -43.67
N GLN A 557 6.68 -5.68 -43.42
CA GLN A 557 6.44 -4.24 -43.16
C GLN A 557 6.71 -3.82 -41.73
N ARG A 558 7.12 -4.75 -40.89
CA ARG A 558 7.44 -4.52 -39.47
C ARG A 558 6.40 -3.66 -38.72
N THR A 559 5.15 -4.02 -38.90
CA THR A 559 4.02 -3.30 -38.30
C THR A 559 3.72 -3.77 -36.89
N ASN A 560 3.39 -2.83 -36.02
CA ASN A 560 2.89 -3.17 -34.67
C ASN A 560 1.46 -3.76 -34.78
N LEU A 561 1.28 -4.96 -34.23
CA LEU A 561 -0.02 -5.63 -34.17
C LEU A 561 -0.95 -5.08 -33.07
N ILE A 562 -0.43 -4.30 -32.13
CA ILE A 562 -1.21 -3.70 -31.06
C ILE A 562 -1.74 -2.36 -31.52
N LYS A 563 -3.04 -2.28 -31.73
CA LYS A 563 -3.75 -1.07 -32.23
C LYS A 563 -4.35 -0.27 -31.09
N THR A 564 -4.85 -0.95 -30.05
CA THR A 564 -5.35 -0.37 -28.82
C THR A 564 -4.73 -1.10 -27.65
N LEU A 565 -4.36 -0.37 -26.61
CA LEU A 565 -3.77 -0.92 -25.39
C LEU A 565 -4.40 -0.24 -24.18
N GLU A 566 -4.98 -1.03 -23.30
CA GLU A 566 -5.59 -0.59 -22.07
C GLU A 566 -4.94 -1.35 -20.90
N CYS A 567 -4.90 -0.73 -19.74
CA CYS A 567 -4.29 -1.32 -18.55
C CYS A 567 -5.16 -1.10 -17.32
N LEU A 568 -5.23 -2.12 -16.48
CA LEU A 568 -5.79 -2.05 -15.13
C LEU A 568 -4.67 -2.33 -14.13
N ALA A 569 -4.42 -1.37 -13.24
CA ALA A 569 -3.47 -1.47 -12.15
C ALA A 569 -4.21 -1.57 -10.81
N LEU A 570 -3.95 -2.60 -10.03
CA LEU A 570 -4.48 -2.76 -8.68
C LEU A 570 -3.36 -2.48 -7.68
N ASN A 571 -3.60 -1.56 -6.73
CA ASN A 571 -2.65 -1.27 -5.66
C ASN A 571 -2.98 -2.03 -4.36
N SER A 572 -2.09 -1.95 -3.37
CA SER A 572 -2.24 -2.58 -2.05
C SER A 572 -3.40 -1.99 -1.22
N HIS A 573 -3.86 -0.80 -1.56
CA HIS A 573 -5.04 -0.19 -0.95
C HIS A 573 -6.37 -0.72 -1.54
N GLY A 574 -6.28 -1.63 -2.54
CA GLY A 574 -7.45 -2.20 -3.22
C GLY A 574 -8.08 -1.25 -4.24
N GLN A 575 -7.39 -0.18 -4.62
CA GLN A 575 -7.85 0.74 -5.66
C GLN A 575 -7.42 0.22 -7.03
N CYS A 576 -8.34 0.31 -7.98
CA CYS A 576 -8.11 -0.07 -9.36
C CYS A 576 -7.95 1.19 -10.22
N HIS A 577 -6.83 1.31 -10.91
CA HIS A 577 -6.54 2.38 -11.85
C HIS A 577 -6.67 1.87 -13.28
N TYR A 578 -7.17 2.73 -14.16
CA TYR A 578 -7.36 2.45 -15.57
C TYR A 578 -6.55 3.42 -16.41
N PHE A 579 -5.78 2.90 -17.35
CA PHE A 579 -5.02 3.65 -18.33
C PHE A 579 -5.36 3.18 -19.73
N SER A 580 -5.40 4.11 -20.69
CA SER A 580 -5.51 3.81 -22.10
C SER A 580 -4.38 4.47 -22.87
N TYR A 581 -3.83 3.74 -23.85
CA TYR A 581 -2.67 4.17 -24.62
C TYR A 581 -2.99 3.98 -26.10
N ASP A 582 -2.80 5.03 -26.86
CA ASP A 582 -3.09 5.05 -28.28
C ASP A 582 -1.87 5.49 -29.08
N GLY A 583 -1.84 5.12 -30.36
CA GLY A 583 -0.81 5.55 -31.30
C GLY A 583 0.47 4.71 -31.27
N VAL A 584 1.53 5.27 -31.86
CA VAL A 584 2.79 4.55 -32.13
C VAL A 584 3.62 4.34 -30.86
N SER A 585 3.48 5.22 -29.86
CA SER A 585 4.21 5.19 -28.57
C SER A 585 3.49 4.43 -27.48
N ALA A 586 2.28 3.94 -27.71
CA ALA A 586 1.41 3.31 -26.71
C ALA A 586 2.12 2.28 -25.81
N ILE A 587 2.91 1.40 -26.40
CA ILE A 587 3.66 0.36 -25.65
C ILE A 587 4.74 1.00 -24.77
N ALA A 588 5.47 1.98 -25.28
CA ALA A 588 6.52 2.65 -24.52
C ALA A 588 5.93 3.48 -23.35
N GLU A 589 4.80 4.15 -23.58
CA GLU A 589 4.06 4.90 -22.55
C GLU A 589 3.54 3.96 -21.45
N MET A 590 3.01 2.81 -21.82
CA MET A 590 2.57 1.78 -20.87
C MET A 590 3.74 1.28 -20.04
N LEU A 591 4.89 0.99 -20.63
CA LEU A 591 6.09 0.56 -19.92
C LEU A 591 6.64 1.65 -18.98
N SER A 592 6.62 2.91 -19.39
CA SER A 592 6.97 4.05 -18.55
C SER A 592 5.98 4.20 -17.38
N THR A 593 4.67 4.07 -17.64
CA THR A 593 3.66 4.12 -16.55
C THR A 593 3.88 3.00 -15.53
N LEU A 594 4.25 1.79 -15.96
CA LEU A 594 4.58 0.69 -15.05
C LEU A 594 5.72 1.05 -14.10
N ILE A 595 6.77 1.72 -14.59
CA ILE A 595 7.90 2.15 -13.75
C ILE A 595 7.50 3.22 -12.72
N ARG A 596 6.59 4.14 -13.06
CA ARG A 596 6.09 5.17 -12.12
C ARG A 596 5.48 4.60 -10.85
N TRP A 597 4.95 3.39 -10.91
CA TRP A 597 4.44 2.67 -9.75
C TRP A 597 5.54 2.12 -8.82
N LYS A 598 6.82 2.30 -9.15
CA LYS A 598 7.97 1.76 -8.40
C LYS A 598 7.79 0.26 -8.06
N PRO A 599 7.61 -0.59 -9.08
CA PRO A 599 7.08 -1.95 -8.94
C PRO A 599 8.15 -2.97 -8.50
N ALA A 600 8.95 -2.66 -7.48
CA ALA A 600 10.02 -3.54 -7.03
C ALA A 600 9.50 -4.88 -6.51
N ASP A 601 8.38 -4.85 -5.79
CA ASP A 601 7.84 -5.99 -5.04
C ASP A 601 6.77 -6.80 -5.78
N ILE A 602 6.33 -6.36 -6.96
CA ILE A 602 5.31 -7.09 -7.73
C ILE A 602 5.86 -8.43 -8.23
N SER A 603 5.08 -9.50 -8.08
CA SER A 603 5.45 -10.80 -8.62
C SER A 603 5.23 -10.86 -10.14
N ASP A 604 6.04 -11.66 -10.83
CA ASP A 604 5.90 -11.85 -12.28
C ASP A 604 4.55 -12.49 -12.66
N GLU A 605 3.93 -13.24 -11.76
CA GLU A 605 2.62 -13.87 -11.96
C GLU A 605 1.47 -12.86 -11.90
N SER A 606 1.69 -11.71 -11.23
CA SER A 606 0.71 -10.63 -11.12
C SER A 606 0.63 -9.75 -12.37
N ILE A 607 1.49 -10.01 -13.38
CA ILE A 607 1.47 -9.33 -14.67
C ILE A 607 0.90 -10.28 -15.71
N ASP A 608 -0.26 -9.94 -16.23
CA ASP A 608 -0.95 -10.75 -17.23
C ASP A 608 -1.54 -9.87 -18.36
N SER A 609 -1.86 -10.51 -19.46
CA SER A 609 -2.36 -9.83 -20.65
C SER A 609 -3.42 -10.64 -21.36
N TRP A 610 -4.49 -9.96 -21.76
CA TRP A 610 -5.58 -10.49 -22.57
C TRP A 610 -5.62 -9.81 -23.94
N CYS A 611 -5.82 -10.59 -25.00
CA CYS A 611 -5.92 -10.09 -26.36
C CYS A 611 -6.95 -10.84 -27.16
N HIS A 612 -7.85 -10.12 -27.86
CA HIS A 612 -8.88 -10.69 -28.71
C HIS A 612 -8.51 -10.64 -30.21
N THR A 613 -7.30 -10.93 -30.57
CA THR A 613 -6.94 -10.99 -32.00
C THR A 613 -6.99 -12.44 -32.46
N PRO A 614 -7.82 -12.78 -33.49
CA PRO A 614 -7.87 -14.14 -34.01
C PRO A 614 -6.48 -14.63 -34.42
N MET A 615 -6.14 -15.87 -34.08
CA MET A 615 -4.87 -16.57 -34.38
C MET A 615 -3.60 -15.93 -33.78
N LEU A 616 -3.57 -14.63 -33.54
CA LEU A 616 -2.40 -13.87 -33.07
C LEU A 616 -2.50 -13.43 -31.60
N GLY A 617 -3.67 -13.56 -30.97
CA GLY A 617 -3.92 -13.06 -29.61
C GLY A 617 -2.94 -13.56 -28.58
N THR A 618 -2.65 -14.86 -28.54
CA THR A 618 -1.68 -15.47 -27.61
C THR A 618 -0.26 -14.91 -27.84
N LYS A 619 0.18 -14.72 -29.09
CA LYS A 619 1.49 -14.14 -29.39
C LYS A 619 1.59 -12.70 -28.92
N ILE A 620 0.53 -11.91 -29.12
CA ILE A 620 0.47 -10.51 -28.68
C ILE A 620 0.53 -10.45 -27.14
N SER A 621 -0.31 -11.23 -26.45
CA SER A 621 -0.33 -11.29 -24.98
C SER A 621 1.03 -11.69 -24.41
N GLN A 622 1.61 -12.77 -24.90
CA GLN A 622 2.93 -13.24 -24.45
C GLN A 622 4.02 -12.20 -24.68
N ARG A 623 3.96 -11.47 -25.81
CA ARG A 623 4.94 -10.44 -26.11
C ARG A 623 4.85 -9.23 -25.18
N LEU A 624 3.64 -8.76 -24.88
CA LEU A 624 3.39 -7.68 -23.92
C LEU A 624 3.85 -8.07 -22.51
N THR A 625 3.43 -9.23 -22.03
CA THR A 625 3.81 -9.73 -20.71
C THR A 625 5.33 -9.91 -20.60
N ARG A 626 5.99 -10.44 -21.65
CA ARG A 626 7.43 -10.60 -21.68
C ARG A 626 8.17 -9.27 -21.59
N ALA A 627 7.73 -8.24 -22.34
CA ALA A 627 8.34 -6.90 -22.29
C ALA A 627 8.23 -6.28 -20.89
N CYS A 628 7.08 -6.38 -20.23
CA CYS A 628 6.89 -5.91 -18.86
C CYS A 628 7.82 -6.65 -17.88
N LYS A 629 7.89 -7.98 -17.94
CA LYS A 629 8.74 -8.79 -17.04
C LYS A 629 10.23 -8.50 -17.23
N GLN A 630 10.68 -8.30 -18.46
CA GLN A 630 12.06 -7.93 -18.75
C GLN A 630 12.41 -6.56 -18.18
N LEU A 631 11.55 -5.57 -18.41
CA LEU A 631 11.68 -4.25 -17.82
C LEU A 631 11.77 -4.32 -16.30
N LEU A 632 10.87 -5.07 -15.64
CA LEU A 632 10.86 -5.24 -14.18
C LEU A 632 12.09 -5.95 -13.66
N THR A 633 12.57 -6.97 -14.35
CA THR A 633 13.83 -7.65 -13.98
C THR A 633 14.98 -6.65 -13.96
N HIS A 634 15.06 -5.78 -14.95
CA HIS A 634 16.08 -4.74 -14.99
C HIS A 634 15.87 -3.67 -13.90
N TYR A 635 14.62 -3.22 -13.69
CA TYR A 635 14.28 -2.25 -12.64
C TYR A 635 14.63 -2.75 -11.23
N ARG A 636 14.37 -4.02 -10.92
CA ARG A 636 14.71 -4.62 -9.62
C ARG A 636 16.23 -4.61 -9.32
N HIS A 637 17.05 -4.75 -10.37
CA HIS A 637 18.50 -4.69 -10.22
C HIS A 637 19.02 -3.24 -10.12
N TYR A 638 18.37 -2.30 -10.80
CA TYR A 638 18.78 -0.90 -10.89
C TYR A 638 17.61 0.05 -10.66
N PRO A 639 17.04 0.11 -9.43
CA PRO A 639 15.84 0.88 -9.15
C PRO A 639 16.05 2.39 -9.18
N SER A 640 17.26 2.87 -8.87
CA SER A 640 17.58 4.30 -8.82
C SER A 640 17.68 4.92 -10.23
N ASN A 641 18.45 4.29 -11.12
CA ASN A 641 18.68 4.81 -12.46
C ASN A 641 18.82 3.67 -13.47
N GLY A 642 18.03 3.70 -14.53
CA GLY A 642 18.11 2.67 -15.54
C GLY A 642 17.51 3.08 -16.88
N ASN A 643 17.83 2.25 -17.89
CA ASN A 643 17.35 2.41 -19.26
C ASN A 643 16.90 1.07 -19.82
N TYR A 644 15.74 1.05 -20.49
CA TYR A 644 15.27 -0.09 -21.26
C TYR A 644 15.02 0.33 -22.71
N ILE A 645 15.64 -0.38 -23.66
CA ILE A 645 15.53 -0.10 -25.10
C ILE A 645 14.69 -1.18 -25.77
N VAL A 646 13.62 -0.78 -26.45
CA VAL A 646 12.71 -1.67 -27.18
C VAL A 646 12.42 -1.15 -28.60
N GLU A 647 12.34 -2.05 -29.58
CA GLU A 647 11.98 -1.71 -30.95
C GLU A 647 10.48 -1.92 -31.20
N ILE A 648 9.80 -0.88 -31.74
CA ILE A 648 8.40 -0.91 -32.07
C ILE A 648 8.21 -0.24 -33.43
N SER A 649 7.67 -0.97 -34.43
CA SER A 649 7.46 -0.45 -35.80
C SER A 649 8.70 0.23 -36.36
N GLU A 650 9.86 -0.46 -36.32
CA GLU A 650 11.15 0.02 -36.80
C GLU A 650 11.72 1.25 -36.07
N ARG A 651 11.17 1.63 -34.94
CA ARG A 651 11.67 2.74 -34.14
C ARG A 651 12.19 2.22 -32.81
N LEU A 652 13.32 2.74 -32.36
CA LEU A 652 13.86 2.43 -31.05
C LEU A 652 13.29 3.40 -30.02
N TYR A 653 12.69 2.85 -28.99
CA TYR A 653 12.19 3.56 -27.82
C TYR A 653 13.09 3.26 -26.64
N GLN A 654 13.55 4.30 -25.95
CA GLN A 654 14.33 4.20 -24.74
C GLN A 654 13.48 4.72 -23.59
N ILE A 655 13.17 3.86 -22.63
CA ILE A 655 12.47 4.18 -21.39
C ILE A 655 13.54 4.40 -20.33
N GLN A 656 13.60 5.59 -19.73
CA GLN A 656 14.58 5.99 -18.72
C GLN A 656 13.86 6.30 -17.43
N TRP A 657 14.43 5.93 -16.30
CA TRP A 657 13.95 6.30 -14.96
C TRP A 657 15.09 6.76 -14.08
N HIS A 658 14.79 7.62 -13.13
CA HIS A 658 15.74 8.27 -12.23
C HIS A 658 15.28 8.21 -10.78
N GLU A 659 16.22 8.37 -9.85
CA GLU A 659 15.97 8.31 -8.40
C GLU A 659 14.96 9.38 -7.93
N ASP A 660 14.95 10.55 -8.56
CA ASP A 660 14.00 11.64 -8.30
C ASP A 660 12.54 11.32 -8.71
N GLY A 661 12.31 10.14 -9.30
CA GLY A 661 11.01 9.69 -9.80
C GLY A 661 10.65 10.21 -11.18
N SER A 662 11.57 10.93 -11.84
CA SER A 662 11.37 11.34 -13.23
C SER A 662 11.56 10.15 -14.18
N ASP A 663 10.68 10.04 -15.16
CA ASP A 663 10.80 9.08 -16.26
C ASP A 663 10.71 9.79 -17.59
N TYR A 664 11.45 9.30 -18.57
CA TYR A 664 11.51 9.88 -19.90
C TYR A 664 11.42 8.78 -20.98
N ILE A 665 10.72 9.11 -22.06
CA ILE A 665 10.68 8.28 -23.26
C ILE A 665 11.40 9.03 -24.37
N LYS A 666 12.48 8.46 -24.86
CA LYS A 666 13.18 8.96 -26.06
C LYS A 666 12.88 8.08 -27.25
N VAL A 667 12.66 8.69 -28.40
CA VAL A 667 12.40 7.96 -29.66
C VAL A 667 13.52 8.25 -30.67
N ASN A 668 14.22 7.20 -31.06
CA ASN A 668 15.21 7.31 -32.15
C ASN A 668 14.59 6.78 -33.47
N LYS A 669 14.41 7.70 -34.42
CA LYS A 669 13.90 7.38 -35.75
C LYS A 669 14.96 6.78 -36.68
N GLN A 670 16.24 6.92 -36.38
CA GLN A 670 17.36 6.50 -37.24
C GLN A 670 17.75 5.03 -37.07
N GLN A 671 17.07 4.27 -36.19
CA GLN A 671 17.33 2.84 -35.94
C GLN A 671 18.78 2.51 -35.52
N ASN A 672 19.58 3.49 -35.15
CA ASN A 672 20.96 3.28 -34.72
C ASN A 672 21.04 3.20 -33.20
N ILE A 673 21.12 1.98 -32.72
CA ILE A 673 21.26 1.71 -31.27
C ILE A 673 22.61 2.20 -30.73
N ASP A 674 23.69 2.13 -31.51
CA ASP A 674 25.03 2.56 -31.06
C ASP A 674 25.01 4.06 -30.71
N PHE A 675 24.20 4.84 -31.42
CA PHE A 675 24.04 6.26 -31.10
C PHE A 675 23.30 6.49 -29.76
N LEU A 676 22.29 5.68 -29.48
CA LEU A 676 21.57 5.75 -28.20
C LEU A 676 22.46 5.31 -27.02
N LEU A 677 23.25 4.27 -27.23
CA LEU A 677 24.14 3.73 -26.22
C LEU A 677 25.33 4.68 -25.93
N ALA A 678 25.77 5.44 -26.92
CA ALA A 678 26.86 6.43 -26.77
C ALA A 678 26.41 7.77 -26.19
N GLU A 679 25.12 7.93 -25.86
CA GLU A 679 24.58 9.18 -25.31
C GLU A 679 25.17 9.48 -23.93
N TYR A 680 25.38 10.78 -23.65
CA TYR A 680 25.91 11.24 -22.37
C TYR A 680 24.92 10.97 -21.23
N LYS A 681 25.43 10.42 -20.15
CA LYS A 681 24.75 10.19 -18.90
C LYS A 681 25.43 11.02 -17.80
N PRO A 682 24.72 11.83 -17.00
CA PRO A 682 25.33 12.60 -15.92
C PRO A 682 25.74 11.76 -14.72
N TYR A 683 25.17 10.56 -14.57
CA TYR A 683 25.44 9.57 -13.53
C TYR A 683 25.30 8.17 -14.11
N PHE A 684 25.76 7.15 -13.38
CA PHE A 684 25.60 5.78 -13.79
C PHE A 684 24.14 5.42 -14.01
N SER A 685 23.84 4.90 -15.17
CA SER A 685 22.51 4.41 -15.52
C SER A 685 22.64 3.14 -16.35
N ALA A 686 22.34 2.02 -15.72
CA ALA A 686 22.41 0.72 -16.36
C ALA A 686 21.42 0.62 -17.52
N THR A 687 21.88 0.07 -18.64
CA THR A 687 21.06 -0.08 -19.84
C THR A 687 20.82 -1.54 -20.14
N THR A 688 19.62 -1.90 -20.57
CA THR A 688 19.31 -3.21 -21.15
C THR A 688 18.52 -3.05 -22.45
N VAL A 689 18.66 -4.03 -23.31
CA VAL A 689 18.02 -4.05 -24.63
C VAL A 689 17.06 -5.23 -24.70
N ASP A 690 15.89 -5.02 -25.32
CA ASP A 690 14.95 -6.11 -25.57
C ASP A 690 15.60 -7.26 -26.34
N PRO A 691 15.58 -8.49 -25.83
CA PRO A 691 16.24 -9.64 -26.45
C PRO A 691 15.73 -10.01 -27.84
N LEU A 692 14.50 -9.60 -28.23
CA LEU A 692 14.01 -9.85 -29.58
C LEU A 692 14.60 -8.87 -30.60
N PHE A 693 15.10 -7.72 -30.17
CA PHE A 693 15.94 -6.84 -30.99
C PHE A 693 17.38 -7.38 -31.06
N ASP A 694 17.92 -7.82 -29.90
CA ASP A 694 19.29 -8.33 -29.79
C ASP A 694 19.37 -9.85 -30.02
N ASN A 695 18.81 -10.33 -31.13
CA ASN A 695 18.75 -11.77 -31.44
C ASN A 695 20.10 -12.47 -31.48
N GLU A 696 21.17 -11.76 -31.81
CA GLU A 696 22.54 -12.27 -31.87
C GLU A 696 23.24 -12.20 -30.51
N GLY A 697 22.65 -11.46 -29.53
CA GLY A 697 23.14 -11.35 -28.16
C GLY A 697 24.35 -10.43 -27.96
N LEU A 698 24.67 -9.56 -28.93
CA LEU A 698 25.81 -8.64 -28.84
C LEU A 698 25.63 -7.64 -27.69
N TYR A 699 24.52 -6.90 -27.70
CA TYR A 699 24.26 -5.85 -26.70
C TYR A 699 24.02 -6.44 -25.32
N THR A 700 23.41 -7.60 -25.23
CA THR A 700 23.27 -8.36 -23.98
C THR A 700 24.61 -8.69 -23.37
N LEU A 701 25.62 -9.10 -24.18
CA LEU A 701 26.97 -9.37 -23.70
C LEU A 701 27.69 -8.09 -23.27
N LEU A 702 27.63 -7.03 -24.06
CA LEU A 702 28.27 -5.76 -23.76
C LEU A 702 27.75 -5.14 -22.46
N LEU A 703 26.42 -5.20 -22.25
CA LEU A 703 25.74 -4.54 -21.15
C LEU A 703 25.62 -5.38 -19.87
N ARG A 704 26.06 -6.64 -19.90
CA ARG A 704 25.95 -7.56 -18.76
C ARG A 704 26.83 -7.17 -17.55
N GLN A 705 27.98 -6.54 -17.80
CA GLN A 705 28.99 -6.24 -16.77
C GLN A 705 29.08 -4.74 -16.43
N GLN A 706 28.03 -3.97 -16.71
CA GLN A 706 28.01 -2.54 -16.37
C GLN A 706 28.16 -2.31 -14.86
N SER A 707 29.03 -1.37 -14.48
CA SER A 707 29.28 -0.98 -13.09
C SER A 707 29.88 0.43 -13.03
N GLU A 708 29.54 1.19 -12.01
CA GLU A 708 30.10 2.52 -11.72
C GLU A 708 31.63 2.53 -11.52
N LYS A 709 32.22 1.37 -11.27
CA LYS A 709 33.64 1.24 -10.94
C LYS A 709 34.43 0.49 -12.01
N SER A 710 33.86 0.33 -13.20
CA SER A 710 34.56 -0.47 -14.23
C SER A 710 34.38 0.10 -15.63
N ILE A 711 35.46 -0.08 -16.44
CA ILE A 711 35.44 0.15 -17.87
C ILE A 711 35.76 -1.19 -18.54
N HIS A 712 34.84 -1.62 -19.42
CA HIS A 712 34.99 -2.88 -20.15
C HIS A 712 35.25 -2.63 -21.62
N LEU A 713 36.31 -3.23 -22.17
CA LEU A 713 36.64 -3.15 -23.59
C LEU A 713 36.41 -4.51 -24.23
N PHE A 714 35.60 -4.53 -25.28
CA PHE A 714 35.29 -5.73 -26.04
C PHE A 714 35.85 -5.58 -27.48
N SER A 715 36.80 -6.41 -27.88
CA SER A 715 37.42 -6.33 -29.20
C SER A 715 36.95 -7.44 -30.13
N TYR A 716 36.55 -7.08 -31.33
CA TYR A 716 36.16 -7.99 -32.42
C TYR A 716 37.05 -7.76 -33.64
N LYS A 717 37.58 -8.84 -34.20
CA LYS A 717 38.38 -8.78 -35.41
C LYS A 717 37.56 -9.26 -36.61
N ASP A 718 37.25 -8.33 -37.51
CA ASP A 718 36.76 -8.64 -38.85
C ASP A 718 37.93 -8.76 -39.87
N THR A 719 37.61 -9.17 -41.07
CA THR A 719 38.62 -9.41 -42.14
C THR A 719 39.50 -8.20 -42.43
N LYS A 720 38.97 -6.97 -42.31
CA LYS A 720 39.69 -5.73 -42.68
C LYS A 720 39.88 -4.73 -41.52
N LYS A 721 39.12 -4.84 -40.44
CA LYS A 721 39.14 -3.89 -39.33
C LYS A 721 39.00 -4.58 -38.02
N ILE A 722 39.45 -3.90 -36.96
CA ILE A 722 39.21 -4.30 -35.57
C ILE A 722 38.23 -3.31 -35.00
N THR A 723 37.10 -3.82 -34.50
CA THR A 723 36.10 -3.06 -33.84
C THR A 723 36.22 -3.24 -32.33
N VAL A 724 36.17 -2.16 -31.55
CA VAL A 724 36.25 -2.18 -30.10
C VAL A 724 35.05 -1.44 -29.54
N TYR A 725 34.28 -2.13 -28.73
CA TYR A 725 33.21 -1.53 -27.91
C TYR A 725 33.79 -1.20 -26.55
N ILE A 726 33.58 0.00 -26.07
CA ILE A 726 34.00 0.47 -24.76
C ILE A 726 32.76 0.79 -23.94
N VAL A 727 32.56 0.06 -22.87
CA VAL A 727 31.49 0.32 -21.87
C VAL A 727 32.13 1.07 -20.72
N ASP A 728 31.69 2.31 -20.50
CA ASP A 728 32.25 3.19 -19.48
C ASP A 728 31.59 3.03 -18.10
N GLU A 729 32.14 3.74 -17.11
CA GLU A 729 31.65 3.78 -15.72
C GLU A 729 30.29 4.45 -15.57
N LEU A 730 29.77 5.09 -16.59
CA LEU A 730 28.41 5.68 -16.62
C LEU A 730 27.39 4.77 -17.32
N GLY A 731 27.85 3.61 -17.86
CA GLY A 731 27.03 2.66 -18.61
C GLY A 731 26.75 3.09 -20.05
N SER A 732 27.59 4.00 -20.63
CA SER A 732 27.55 4.33 -22.05
C SER A 732 28.45 3.41 -22.85
N VAL A 733 28.11 3.17 -24.13
CA VAL A 733 28.89 2.29 -25.03
C VAL A 733 29.40 3.07 -26.22
N TYR A 734 30.71 3.06 -26.42
CA TYR A 734 31.37 3.73 -27.52
C TYR A 734 31.96 2.72 -28.49
N LEU A 735 31.89 3.03 -29.78
CA LEU A 735 32.41 2.22 -30.84
C LEU A 735 33.69 2.81 -31.45
N TYR A 736 34.76 2.03 -31.45
CA TYR A 736 35.99 2.39 -32.12
C TYR A 736 36.31 1.40 -33.22
N SER A 737 36.84 1.89 -34.34
CA SER A 737 37.32 1.07 -35.45
C SER A 737 38.78 1.33 -35.76
N PHE A 738 39.58 0.26 -35.80
CA PHE A 738 41.01 0.33 -36.12
C PHE A 738 41.29 -0.43 -37.41
N SER A 739 41.99 0.21 -38.33
CA SER A 739 42.40 -0.42 -39.59
C SER A 739 43.89 -0.67 -39.58
N LYS A 740 44.36 -1.69 -40.29
CA LYS A 740 45.78 -2.01 -40.50
C LYS A 740 46.59 -2.33 -39.24
N MET A 741 45.93 -2.78 -38.16
CA MET A 741 46.61 -3.20 -36.90
C MET A 741 46.29 -4.64 -36.53
N LYS A 742 47.13 -5.22 -35.65
CA LYS A 742 46.83 -6.51 -35.01
C LYS A 742 45.96 -6.26 -33.76
N GLN A 743 45.05 -7.16 -33.45
CA GLN A 743 44.10 -7.03 -32.30
C GLN A 743 44.85 -6.86 -30.97
N GLN A 744 45.91 -7.65 -30.74
CA GLN A 744 46.75 -7.52 -29.54
C GLN A 744 47.40 -6.13 -29.41
N THR A 745 47.80 -5.53 -30.54
CA THR A 745 48.37 -4.19 -30.55
C THR A 745 47.33 -3.11 -30.18
N VAL A 746 46.11 -3.24 -30.68
CA VAL A 746 45.02 -2.35 -30.35
C VAL A 746 44.66 -2.43 -28.85
N VAL A 747 44.54 -3.64 -28.33
CA VAL A 747 44.25 -3.88 -26.91
C VAL A 747 45.37 -3.30 -26.03
N SER A 748 46.65 -3.57 -26.36
CA SER A 748 47.78 -3.04 -25.57
C SER A 748 47.84 -1.51 -25.63
N HIS A 749 47.51 -0.91 -26.77
CA HIS A 749 47.46 0.56 -26.95
C HIS A 749 46.35 1.19 -26.10
N LEU A 750 45.14 0.65 -26.14
CA LEU A 750 44.03 1.14 -25.33
C LEU A 750 44.27 0.92 -23.83
N HIS A 751 44.82 -0.22 -23.45
CA HIS A 751 45.24 -0.47 -22.06
C HIS A 751 46.19 0.62 -21.57
N LYS A 752 47.27 0.91 -22.35
CA LYS A 752 48.22 1.95 -21.99
C LYS A 752 47.61 3.34 -21.91
N PHE A 753 46.71 3.65 -22.85
CA PHE A 753 46.00 4.93 -22.87
C PHE A 753 45.14 5.13 -21.62
N PHE A 754 44.30 4.15 -21.30
CA PHE A 754 43.39 4.26 -20.11
C PHE A 754 44.18 4.25 -18.81
N THR A 755 45.20 3.41 -18.69
CA THR A 755 46.07 3.35 -17.50
C THR A 755 46.75 4.70 -17.25
N LYS A 756 47.34 5.34 -18.27
CA LYS A 756 48.07 6.61 -18.11
C LYS A 756 47.16 7.84 -18.02
N SER A 757 46.03 7.82 -18.70
CA SER A 757 45.16 9.00 -18.78
C SER A 757 44.11 9.04 -17.68
N LEU A 758 43.72 7.90 -17.11
CA LEU A 758 42.52 7.81 -16.27
C LEU A 758 42.74 7.07 -14.93
N LEU A 759 43.49 5.94 -14.95
CA LEU A 759 43.64 5.10 -13.77
C LEU A 759 44.64 5.65 -12.73
N GLU A 760 45.51 6.55 -13.09
CA GLU A 760 46.42 7.23 -12.16
C GLU A 760 45.67 8.15 -11.19
N GLU A 761 44.42 8.57 -11.53
CA GLU A 761 43.61 9.50 -10.76
C GLU A 761 42.24 8.92 -10.30
N SER A 762 41.86 7.68 -10.69
CA SER A 762 40.53 7.09 -10.40
C SER A 762 40.61 5.64 -9.91
N GLU A 763 39.68 5.22 -9.07
CA GLU A 763 39.52 3.84 -8.55
C GLU A 763 38.85 2.86 -9.55
N VAL A 764 38.77 3.21 -10.85
CA VAL A 764 38.05 2.43 -11.85
C VAL A 764 38.88 1.21 -12.31
N GLN A 765 38.23 0.04 -12.40
CA GLN A 765 38.84 -1.20 -12.88
C GLN A 765 38.68 -1.32 -14.39
N LEU A 766 39.73 -1.76 -15.07
CA LEU A 766 39.76 -1.94 -16.51
C LEU A 766 39.79 -3.44 -16.87
N SER A 767 38.87 -3.87 -17.73
CA SER A 767 38.83 -5.24 -18.21
C SER A 767 38.79 -5.32 -19.74
N PHE A 768 39.31 -6.44 -20.30
CA PHE A 768 39.39 -6.68 -21.75
C PHE A 768 38.82 -8.04 -22.11
N SER A 769 37.89 -8.06 -23.08
CA SER A 769 37.33 -9.28 -23.62
C SER A 769 37.47 -9.33 -25.15
N GLN A 770 37.63 -10.55 -25.69
CA GLN A 770 37.53 -10.82 -27.10
C GLN A 770 36.15 -11.30 -27.45
N LEU A 771 35.53 -10.68 -28.46
CA LEU A 771 34.24 -11.11 -29.03
C LEU A 771 34.49 -12.08 -30.20
N GLU A 772 33.69 -13.12 -30.25
CA GLU A 772 33.64 -14.08 -31.35
C GLU A 772 32.20 -14.28 -31.80
N TYR A 773 31.97 -14.26 -33.10
CA TYR A 773 30.66 -14.55 -33.69
C TYR A 773 30.69 -15.96 -34.30
N LYS A 774 29.95 -16.90 -33.69
CA LYS A 774 29.86 -18.30 -34.12
C LYS A 774 28.41 -18.78 -34.06
N ASN A 775 27.98 -19.52 -35.07
CA ASN A 775 26.65 -20.13 -35.13
C ASN A 775 25.47 -19.14 -34.93
N GLY A 776 25.62 -17.90 -35.37
CA GLY A 776 24.58 -16.89 -35.25
C GLY A 776 24.51 -16.19 -33.90
N LEU A 777 25.45 -16.44 -32.99
CA LEU A 777 25.50 -15.87 -31.65
C LEU A 777 26.86 -15.28 -31.32
N TRP A 778 26.88 -14.21 -30.57
CA TRP A 778 28.05 -13.59 -30.00
C TRP A 778 28.43 -14.26 -28.68
N SER A 779 29.71 -14.42 -28.47
CA SER A 779 30.33 -14.90 -27.21
C SER A 779 31.51 -14.01 -26.85
N ALA A 780 31.80 -13.89 -25.56
CA ALA A 780 32.92 -13.14 -25.03
C ALA A 780 33.84 -14.07 -24.22
N SER A 781 35.12 -13.93 -24.42
CA SER A 781 36.16 -14.60 -23.61
C SER A 781 37.16 -13.57 -23.09
N GLU A 782 37.67 -13.77 -21.89
CA GLU A 782 38.72 -12.88 -21.36
C GLU A 782 39.94 -12.86 -22.24
N PHE A 783 40.54 -11.71 -22.38
CA PHE A 783 41.78 -11.54 -23.15
C PHE A 783 43.00 -11.97 -22.32
N SER A 784 43.45 -13.18 -22.52
CA SER A 784 44.42 -13.89 -21.65
C SER A 784 45.87 -13.30 -21.62
N ASN A 785 46.20 -12.29 -22.43
CA ASN A 785 47.55 -11.68 -22.48
C ASN A 785 47.48 -10.18 -22.78
N VAL A 786 47.21 -9.36 -21.80
CA VAL A 786 47.31 -7.89 -21.86
C VAL A 786 48.73 -7.40 -21.49
N SER A 787 49.68 -8.31 -21.23
CA SER A 787 51.04 -7.96 -20.85
C SER A 787 51.79 -7.16 -21.94
N PRO A 788 52.51 -6.09 -21.57
CA PRO A 788 53.23 -5.24 -22.53
C PRO A 788 54.53 -5.85 -23.11
N GLN A 789 54.51 -7.14 -23.45
CA GLN A 789 55.72 -7.83 -23.89
C GLN A 789 56.14 -7.62 -25.35
N ASN A 790 55.41 -6.87 -26.16
CA ASN A 790 55.90 -6.55 -27.50
C ASN A 790 56.56 -5.16 -27.51
N LYS A 791 57.90 -5.18 -27.55
CA LYS A 791 58.80 -4.02 -27.83
C LYS A 791 58.58 -3.46 -29.27
N THR A 792 57.36 -3.25 -29.71
CA THR A 792 57.15 -2.40 -30.87
C THR A 792 57.29 -0.96 -30.41
N ALA A 793 58.34 -0.31 -30.81
CA ALA A 793 58.67 1.05 -30.48
C ALA A 793 57.61 2.01 -31.12
N TYR A 794 56.43 2.09 -30.51
CA TYR A 794 55.51 3.15 -30.84
C TYR A 794 56.01 4.44 -30.22
N LEU A 795 56.03 5.51 -31.01
CA LEU A 795 56.30 6.84 -30.50
C LEU A 795 55.17 7.25 -29.58
N PRO A 796 55.37 7.46 -28.29
CA PRO A 796 54.33 7.91 -27.39
C PRO A 796 53.96 9.37 -27.71
N ILE A 797 52.71 9.60 -28.02
CA ILE A 797 52.13 10.93 -28.19
C ILE A 797 51.30 11.26 -26.97
N LYS A 798 51.74 12.25 -26.20
CA LYS A 798 51.02 12.80 -25.08
C LYS A 798 50.41 14.13 -25.52
N ILE A 799 49.18 14.38 -25.21
CA ILE A 799 48.46 15.62 -25.46
C ILE A 799 47.91 16.18 -24.16
N GLU A 800 48.15 17.44 -23.89
CA GLU A 800 47.58 18.18 -22.80
C GLU A 800 46.61 19.21 -23.35
N LEU A 801 45.36 19.27 -22.82
CA LEU A 801 44.31 20.15 -23.24
C LEU A 801 43.96 21.12 -22.09
N ASP A 802 43.56 22.32 -22.43
CA ASP A 802 43.12 23.32 -21.46
C ASP A 802 41.72 23.08 -20.89
N ASN A 803 40.84 22.40 -21.62
CA ASN A 803 39.48 22.13 -21.22
C ASN A 803 38.99 20.75 -21.74
N PRO A 804 38.32 19.95 -20.92
CA PRO A 804 37.85 18.64 -21.36
C PRO A 804 36.64 18.64 -22.31
N ILE A 805 35.80 19.68 -22.27
CA ILE A 805 34.56 19.77 -23.09
C ILE A 805 34.81 20.51 -24.40
N SER A 806 35.41 21.70 -24.33
CA SER A 806 35.68 22.58 -25.47
C SER A 806 37.10 23.10 -25.42
N PRO A 807 38.08 22.24 -25.76
CA PRO A 807 39.47 22.68 -25.71
C PRO A 807 39.78 23.71 -26.81
N LEU A 808 40.43 24.81 -26.41
CA LEU A 808 40.88 25.88 -27.27
C LEU A 808 42.37 25.72 -27.62
N THR A 809 43.18 25.34 -26.64
CA THR A 809 44.60 25.15 -26.76
C THR A 809 45.04 23.72 -26.46
N CYS A 810 46.04 23.26 -27.13
CA CYS A 810 46.69 21.99 -26.84
C CYS A 810 48.21 22.08 -26.86
N GLU A 811 48.81 21.21 -26.05
CA GLU A 811 50.24 20.98 -26.03
C GLU A 811 50.50 19.52 -26.41
N ILE A 812 51.18 19.29 -27.53
CA ILE A 812 51.42 17.97 -28.10
C ILE A 812 52.92 17.61 -27.95
N HIS A 813 53.14 16.53 -27.16
CA HIS A 813 54.47 16.00 -26.91
C HIS A 813 54.74 14.81 -27.87
N CYS A 814 55.68 14.98 -28.80
CA CYS A 814 56.12 13.97 -29.73
C CYS A 814 57.57 13.57 -29.42
N GLY A 815 57.76 12.61 -28.56
CA GLY A 815 59.09 12.30 -28.02
C GLY A 815 59.69 13.51 -27.29
N PRO A 816 60.90 14.00 -27.66
CA PRO A 816 61.55 15.15 -27.04
C PRO A 816 60.98 16.50 -27.52
N THR A 817 60.12 16.52 -28.54
CA THR A 817 59.65 17.75 -29.18
C THR A 817 58.25 18.10 -28.70
N ILE A 818 58.06 19.34 -28.24
CA ILE A 818 56.82 19.91 -27.79
C ILE A 818 56.27 20.87 -28.85
N VAL A 819 55.03 20.71 -29.25
CA VAL A 819 54.32 21.63 -30.15
C VAL A 819 53.05 22.18 -29.47
N LYS A 820 52.98 23.52 -29.37
CA LYS A 820 51.82 24.19 -28.76
C LYS A 820 51.02 24.94 -29.80
N GLY A 821 49.71 25.02 -29.62
CA GLY A 821 48.84 25.79 -30.52
C GLY A 821 47.36 25.64 -30.21
N LEU A 822 46.56 26.19 -31.12
CA LEU A 822 45.09 26.13 -31.05
C LEU A 822 44.60 24.80 -31.65
N VAL A 823 43.65 24.15 -30.97
CA VAL A 823 43.05 22.83 -31.40
C VAL A 823 42.33 22.95 -32.76
N ASN A 824 41.87 24.11 -33.15
CA ASN A 824 41.18 24.33 -34.42
C ASN A 824 42.12 24.74 -35.55
N ASN A 825 43.46 24.72 -35.34
CA ASN A 825 44.41 25.12 -36.36
C ASN A 825 44.98 23.88 -37.13
N PRO A 826 44.56 23.64 -38.37
CA PRO A 826 45.02 22.46 -39.14
C PRO A 826 46.56 22.41 -39.33
N ALA A 827 47.23 23.61 -39.40
CA ALA A 827 48.69 23.67 -39.58
C ALA A 827 49.46 23.05 -38.39
N LEU A 828 48.88 23.09 -37.16
CA LEU A 828 49.43 22.46 -35.99
C LEU A 828 49.54 20.93 -36.19
N PHE A 829 48.43 20.29 -36.62
CA PHE A 829 48.34 18.86 -36.79
C PHE A 829 49.22 18.40 -37.98
N LYS A 830 49.28 19.13 -39.06
CA LYS A 830 50.23 18.86 -40.21
C LYS A 830 51.67 18.91 -39.74
N LYS A 831 52.06 19.85 -38.88
CA LYS A 831 53.39 19.91 -38.29
C LYS A 831 53.68 18.70 -37.44
N VAL A 832 52.74 18.26 -36.64
CA VAL A 832 52.83 17.03 -35.80
C VAL A 832 52.93 15.80 -36.69
N GLN A 833 52.12 15.69 -37.75
CA GLN A 833 52.24 14.60 -38.73
C GLN A 833 53.62 14.51 -39.35
N ALA A 834 54.17 15.65 -39.82
CA ALA A 834 55.53 15.71 -40.38
C ALA A 834 56.60 15.28 -39.40
N LEU A 835 56.53 15.69 -38.14
CA LEU A 835 57.42 15.28 -37.07
C LEU A 835 57.34 13.78 -36.81
N VAL A 836 56.13 13.23 -36.70
CA VAL A 836 55.89 11.79 -36.47
C VAL A 836 56.44 10.97 -37.64
N LEU A 837 56.24 11.42 -38.91
CA LEU A 837 56.75 10.75 -40.10
C LEU A 837 58.29 10.78 -40.12
N LYS A 838 58.89 11.89 -39.75
CA LYS A 838 60.39 12.04 -39.67
C LYS A 838 60.94 11.05 -38.61
N LEU A 839 60.31 10.95 -37.45
CA LEU A 839 60.73 10.04 -36.39
C LEU A 839 60.47 8.53 -36.73
N ARG A 840 59.56 8.28 -37.63
CA ARG A 840 59.27 6.92 -38.19
C ARG A 840 60.06 6.56 -39.42
N ASN A 841 61.12 7.35 -39.80
CA ASN A 841 61.88 7.16 -41.00
C ASN A 841 61.03 7.10 -42.29
N GLY A 842 59.97 7.91 -42.34
CA GLY A 842 59.12 7.99 -43.54
C GLY A 842 58.10 6.87 -43.73
N LYS A 843 57.96 5.94 -42.77
CA LYS A 843 57.02 4.83 -42.91
C LYS A 843 55.57 5.26 -42.56
N LYS A 844 54.68 5.23 -43.53
CA LYS A 844 53.23 5.51 -43.42
C LYS A 844 52.39 4.25 -43.16
N GLU A 845 52.96 3.23 -42.52
CA GLU A 845 52.33 1.89 -42.43
C GLU A 845 51.13 1.82 -41.48
N TYR A 846 50.95 2.76 -40.55
CA TYR A 846 49.89 2.78 -39.59
C TYR A 846 49.52 4.18 -39.13
N PRO A 847 48.24 4.40 -38.67
CA PRO A 847 47.76 5.69 -38.16
C PRO A 847 48.54 6.20 -36.93
N ILE A 848 48.41 7.48 -36.66
CA ILE A 848 48.92 8.12 -35.44
C ILE A 848 47.94 7.92 -34.30
N TYR A 849 48.41 7.36 -33.18
CA TYR A 849 47.58 7.12 -32.01
C TYR A 849 48.08 7.87 -30.78
N ILE A 850 47.17 8.39 -29.98
CA ILE A 850 47.46 9.12 -28.72
C ILE A 850 47.65 8.09 -27.61
N SER A 851 48.79 8.14 -26.91
CA SER A 851 49.15 7.26 -25.82
C SER A 851 48.77 7.78 -24.43
N GLU A 852 48.59 9.10 -24.30
CA GLU A 852 48.23 9.77 -23.06
C GLU A 852 47.53 11.09 -23.36
N LEU A 853 46.46 11.38 -22.61
CA LEU A 853 45.70 12.61 -22.65
C LEU A 853 45.57 13.14 -21.25
N SER A 854 45.88 14.42 -21.03
CA SER A 854 45.73 15.09 -19.75
C SER A 854 45.04 16.46 -19.93
N PHE A 855 44.49 17.01 -18.84
CA PHE A 855 43.78 18.29 -18.85
C PHE A 855 44.35 19.23 -17.77
N SER A 856 44.61 20.47 -18.14
CA SER A 856 45.23 21.44 -17.22
C SER A 856 44.32 21.95 -16.10
N LYS A 857 42.95 21.81 -16.24
CA LYS A 857 41.98 22.20 -15.20
C LYS A 857 41.53 21.01 -14.42
N GLN A 858 41.63 21.10 -13.08
CA GLN A 858 41.07 20.10 -12.15
C GLN A 858 39.53 20.21 -12.10
N GLN A 859 38.88 19.53 -12.98
CA GLN A 859 37.44 19.22 -12.91
C GLN A 859 37.28 17.71 -12.87
N PRO A 860 36.22 17.16 -12.22
CA PRO A 860 35.96 15.73 -12.31
C PRO A 860 35.72 15.36 -13.77
N ILE A 861 36.61 14.54 -14.33
CA ILE A 861 36.67 14.17 -15.74
C ILE A 861 36.28 12.70 -15.82
N ASN A 862 35.29 12.37 -16.66
CA ASN A 862 34.84 11.00 -16.88
C ASN A 862 35.47 10.39 -18.16
N SER A 863 35.40 9.08 -18.30
CA SER A 863 35.97 8.34 -19.43
C SER A 863 35.48 8.83 -20.78
N ARG A 864 34.24 9.30 -20.88
CA ARG A 864 33.70 9.85 -22.12
C ARG A 864 34.48 11.03 -22.66
N GLN A 865 34.89 11.94 -21.79
CA GLN A 865 35.66 13.13 -22.21
C GLN A 865 37.00 12.72 -22.80
N TYR A 866 37.70 11.75 -22.15
CA TYR A 866 38.93 11.16 -22.68
C TYR A 866 38.72 10.47 -24.01
N ILE A 867 37.67 9.65 -24.14
CA ILE A 867 37.36 8.92 -25.37
C ILE A 867 37.02 9.87 -26.51
N THR A 868 36.13 10.85 -26.24
CA THR A 868 35.66 11.80 -27.26
C THR A 868 36.81 12.68 -27.77
N GLN A 869 37.62 13.22 -26.88
CA GLN A 869 38.76 14.06 -27.27
C GLN A 869 39.87 13.23 -27.96
N LYS A 870 40.12 12.01 -27.48
CA LYS A 870 41.05 11.09 -28.18
C LYS A 870 40.61 10.86 -29.61
N GLN A 871 39.34 10.51 -29.85
CA GLN A 871 38.83 10.23 -31.18
C GLN A 871 38.94 11.47 -32.09
N ARG A 872 38.47 12.64 -31.58
CA ARG A 872 38.55 13.90 -32.33
C ARG A 872 39.97 14.26 -32.73
N LEU A 873 40.94 14.12 -31.81
CA LEU A 873 42.33 14.49 -32.07
C LEU A 873 43.03 13.48 -32.97
N GLU A 874 42.71 12.19 -32.84
CA GLU A 874 43.24 11.15 -33.76
C GLU A 874 42.69 11.34 -35.19
N ASP A 875 41.45 11.72 -35.34
CA ASP A 875 40.89 12.08 -36.65
C ASP A 875 41.64 13.28 -37.27
N LEU A 876 41.90 14.32 -36.47
CA LEU A 876 42.66 15.48 -36.90
C LEU A 876 44.15 15.14 -37.26
N LEU A 877 44.73 14.18 -36.54
CA LEU A 877 46.10 13.69 -36.76
C LEU A 877 46.25 12.75 -37.97
N ASN A 878 45.16 12.13 -38.42
CA ASN A 878 45.20 11.11 -39.48
C ASN A 878 44.42 11.52 -40.77
N ASN A 879 43.65 12.58 -40.75
CA ASN A 879 43.02 13.14 -41.96
C ASN A 879 44.04 13.97 -42.70
N ASP A 880 44.15 13.76 -44.02
CA ASP A 880 45.07 14.42 -44.94
C ASP A 880 44.86 15.92 -45.11
#